data_3db439501ff53f98505e697e99000005
#
_entry.id   3db439501ff53f98505e697e99000005
#
_cell.length_a   1.000
_cell.length_b   1.000
_cell.length_c   1.000
_cell.angle_alpha   90.00
_cell.angle_beta   90.00
_cell.angle_gamma   90.00
#
_symmetry.space_group_name_H-M   'P 1'
#
loop_
_entity.id
_entity.type
_entity.pdbx_description
1 polymer ?
#
loop_
_entity_poly.entity_id
_entity_poly.type
_entity_poly.pdbx_seq_one_letter_code
_entity_poly.pdbx_strand_id
1 'polypeptide(L)'
;MPIKQSLVTLVLLLLTFNLQSQDYFFKNKAPFNPDIPSPEAFLGYPIGQQHTRHDRIVAYLTKLAQVSDRATIYQYGKTHEHRPLVILTVTTSQNQGNLDNLKKQHLDFVDASKNASNYDLPVFINLAYNVHGNEPSSSEAALLTAYTMVASNSPEVTNYLDNAVIFIDPTINPDGRDRHTQWANQYQANPLVSDGQDAEHNEGWPRGRTNHYWFDLNRDWLLAINPESRGKLKWIHEWYPNVVTDFHEMGTNSSYFFEPMKPNASWDPIMPKENYEDLNDLFAGYFKEALDDIGSFYFTKEAFDGTYPGYGSSYPDLQGALALLFEQASSRGHLQDTDYGKISFPFTIRNQYVSSIATVKAAVENRSTLRKYQQKFFKTAINEKVATGFSAYEFGDQYDMNRNKAFIDKLLVHKIKVYKNGNKFVVPLKQPQRRMVQNLFESYDKYRDSVFYDASAWSVSNFYNMQHRGVRSTNLGLEITSTDGLVNVSAIQKAEYAYIMDWDDYNAPAALYHMQSKGLKASSAFKPFTINTSSGTQSFNYGSILIPISLQKKSPQEVFAIVKAAQEKYQVPVYGANSGFSKEGIDLGSRNFQALKKPKAALLIGDGVSSYEAGEVWHLLDTRVHMPITKLQVNRWRNLNLDKYNTLVMVSGSYNQLDSIQRGKLKTWASKGNTLVTIANATKWLVDKKLVKEKLTKKPKDTSKTKDVKRLQYVDARENLGREELGGAIFYVDLDLTHPLAFGYRNKTIPVYKNNEVFVQPSKNAYSTVAKYTKDPHVDGYISKKNLETYLKPSASLIVSPMGSGRAVMFADNPNFRGSWYGTNRLFLNALFLGNKIRIPKGRD
;
A
#
# COMPACT_ATOMS: atom_id res chain seq x y z
N MET A 1 -46.51 -50.15 9.31
CA MET A 1 -45.35 -50.12 10.20
C MET A 1 -44.02 -49.72 9.54
N PRO A 2 -43.76 -49.77 8.19
CA PRO A 2 -42.46 -49.46 7.62
C PRO A 2 -42.12 -47.94 7.56
N ILE A 3 -43.10 -47.04 7.49
CA ILE A 3 -42.86 -45.59 7.33
C ILE A 3 -42.29 -44.98 8.58
N LYS A 4 -42.68 -45.41 9.79
CA LYS A 4 -42.12 -44.91 11.06
C LYS A 4 -40.66 -45.31 11.28
N GLN A 5 -40.28 -46.54 10.85
CA GLN A 5 -38.88 -46.97 10.94
C GLN A 5 -37.98 -46.21 9.97
N SER A 6 -38.44 -45.97 8.72
CA SER A 6 -37.69 -45.15 7.76
C SER A 6 -37.53 -43.72 8.20
N LEU A 7 -38.52 -43.09 8.88
CA LEU A 7 -38.43 -41.75 9.41
C LEU A 7 -37.45 -41.65 10.60
N VAL A 8 -37.47 -42.65 11.51
CA VAL A 8 -36.51 -42.72 12.62
C VAL A 8 -35.09 -42.98 12.12
N THR A 9 -34.88 -43.81 11.10
CA THR A 9 -33.59 -44.03 10.49
C THR A 9 -33.08 -42.80 9.77
N LEU A 10 -33.95 -42.03 9.09
CA LEU A 10 -33.60 -40.79 8.43
C LEU A 10 -33.23 -39.70 9.44
N VAL A 11 -33.96 -39.58 10.55
CA VAL A 11 -33.67 -38.66 11.65
C VAL A 11 -32.37 -39.07 12.38
N LEU A 12 -32.11 -40.35 12.61
CA LEU A 12 -30.84 -40.83 13.15
C LEU A 12 -29.66 -40.58 12.21
N LEU A 13 -29.82 -40.78 10.90
CA LEU A 13 -28.80 -40.43 9.88
C LEU A 13 -28.54 -38.92 9.86
N LEU A 14 -29.56 -38.08 9.90
CA LEU A 14 -29.41 -36.63 9.98
C LEU A 14 -28.74 -36.19 11.27
N LEU A 15 -29.01 -36.84 12.40
CA LEU A 15 -28.34 -36.59 13.68
C LEU A 15 -26.88 -37.04 13.66
N THR A 16 -26.54 -38.16 13.00
CA THR A 16 -25.13 -38.62 12.88
C THR A 16 -24.31 -37.75 11.97
N PHE A 17 -24.89 -37.21 10.90
CA PHE A 17 -24.20 -36.21 10.04
C PHE A 17 -23.91 -34.92 10.77
N ASN A 18 -24.84 -34.40 11.59
CA ASN A 18 -24.61 -33.19 12.41
C ASN A 18 -23.57 -33.44 13.52
N LEU A 19 -23.49 -34.60 14.13
CA LEU A 19 -22.48 -34.97 15.12
C LEU A 19 -21.07 -35.04 14.49
N GLN A 20 -20.91 -35.58 13.31
CA GLN A 20 -19.62 -35.62 12.62
C GLN A 20 -19.11 -34.25 12.18
N SER A 21 -19.99 -33.32 11.78
CA SER A 21 -19.62 -31.95 11.42
C SER A 21 -19.18 -31.11 12.66
N GLN A 22 -19.86 -31.33 13.80
CA GLN A 22 -19.52 -30.66 15.06
C GLN A 22 -18.17 -31.13 15.61
N ASP A 23 -17.83 -32.42 15.49
CA ASP A 23 -16.53 -32.94 15.95
C ASP A 23 -15.35 -32.46 15.08
N TYR A 24 -15.58 -32.22 13.80
CA TYR A 24 -14.51 -31.78 12.88
C TYR A 24 -13.90 -30.42 13.21
N PHE A 25 -14.75 -29.43 13.53
CA PHE A 25 -14.31 -28.08 13.86
C PHE A 25 -14.28 -27.83 15.38
N PHE A 26 -15.30 -28.29 16.12
CA PHE A 26 -15.57 -27.87 17.50
C PHE A 26 -15.15 -28.89 18.56
N LYS A 27 -14.13 -29.72 18.28
CA LYS A 27 -13.60 -30.70 19.25
C LYS A 27 -13.41 -30.06 20.62
N ASN A 28 -14.06 -30.64 21.66
CA ASN A 28 -14.00 -30.20 23.07
C ASN A 28 -14.52 -28.75 23.33
N LYS A 29 -15.32 -28.16 22.46
CA LYS A 29 -15.89 -26.80 22.67
C LYS A 29 -17.34 -26.80 23.14
N ALA A 30 -17.99 -27.96 23.20
CA ALA A 30 -19.34 -28.12 23.78
C ALA A 30 -19.33 -27.98 25.32
N PRO A 31 -20.48 -27.64 25.98
CA PRO A 31 -21.79 -27.41 25.34
C PRO A 31 -21.90 -26.00 24.73
N PHE A 32 -22.68 -25.87 23.67
CA PHE A 32 -23.05 -24.58 23.09
C PHE A 32 -24.43 -24.13 23.54
N ASN A 33 -24.64 -22.81 23.70
CA ASN A 33 -25.95 -22.23 23.96
C ASN A 33 -26.88 -22.45 22.73
N PRO A 34 -28.01 -23.17 22.87
CA PRO A 34 -28.90 -23.48 21.75
C PRO A 34 -29.63 -22.25 21.16
N ASP A 35 -29.72 -21.14 21.91
CA ASP A 35 -30.37 -19.91 21.46
C ASP A 35 -29.50 -19.09 20.49
N ILE A 36 -28.23 -19.45 20.39
CA ILE A 36 -27.27 -18.79 19.50
C ILE A 36 -27.08 -19.63 18.22
N PRO A 37 -27.48 -19.14 17.03
CA PRO A 37 -27.42 -19.92 15.81
C PRO A 37 -25.97 -20.20 15.42
N SER A 38 -25.67 -21.46 15.05
CA SER A 38 -24.39 -21.80 14.43
C SER A 38 -24.24 -21.10 13.07
N PRO A 39 -23.01 -20.96 12.55
CA PRO A 39 -22.79 -20.42 11.20
C PRO A 39 -23.61 -21.16 10.13
N GLU A 40 -23.63 -22.49 10.20
CA GLU A 40 -24.38 -23.33 9.29
C GLU A 40 -25.91 -23.09 9.36
N ALA A 41 -26.46 -23.01 10.57
CA ALA A 41 -27.88 -22.71 10.76
C ALA A 41 -28.28 -21.32 10.21
N PHE A 42 -27.40 -20.34 10.33
CA PHE A 42 -27.65 -18.98 9.85
C PHE A 42 -27.44 -18.84 8.34
N LEU A 43 -26.39 -19.43 7.80
CA LEU A 43 -26.01 -19.32 6.38
C LEU A 43 -26.89 -20.18 5.50
N GLY A 44 -27.36 -21.34 6.00
CA GLY A 44 -28.15 -22.33 5.26
C GLY A 44 -27.30 -23.36 4.49
N TYR A 45 -26.00 -23.39 4.74
CA TYR A 45 -25.05 -24.37 4.19
C TYR A 45 -23.89 -24.61 5.17
N PRO A 46 -23.26 -25.79 5.13
CA PRO A 46 -22.09 -26.12 5.94
C PRO A 46 -20.89 -25.21 5.62
N ILE A 47 -20.12 -24.86 6.65
CA ILE A 47 -18.88 -24.08 6.47
C ILE A 47 -17.92 -24.87 5.57
N GLY A 48 -17.40 -24.18 4.54
CA GLY A 48 -16.51 -24.73 3.52
C GLY A 48 -17.24 -25.34 2.30
N GLN A 49 -18.58 -25.38 2.29
CA GLN A 49 -19.37 -25.77 1.11
C GLN A 49 -19.48 -24.63 0.09
N GLN A 50 -19.47 -23.39 0.57
CA GLN A 50 -19.46 -22.18 -0.24
C GLN A 50 -18.43 -21.20 0.31
N HIS A 51 -17.88 -20.34 -0.54
CA HIS A 51 -17.14 -19.18 -0.08
C HIS A 51 -18.12 -18.10 0.38
N THR A 52 -18.12 -17.78 1.69
CA THR A 52 -19.10 -16.82 2.26
C THR A 52 -18.77 -15.40 1.86
N ARG A 53 -19.75 -14.69 1.29
CA ARG A 53 -19.62 -13.29 0.89
C ARG A 53 -19.57 -12.37 2.11
N HIS A 54 -18.92 -11.22 1.95
CA HIS A 54 -18.74 -10.25 3.03
C HIS A 54 -20.05 -9.78 3.67
N ASP A 55 -21.10 -9.53 2.88
CA ASP A 55 -22.41 -9.13 3.39
C ASP A 55 -23.03 -10.19 4.32
N ARG A 56 -22.85 -11.49 4.02
CA ARG A 56 -23.32 -12.60 4.87
C ARG A 56 -22.48 -12.73 6.14
N ILE A 57 -21.16 -12.51 6.06
CA ILE A 57 -20.26 -12.47 7.22
C ILE A 57 -20.71 -11.37 8.20
N VAL A 58 -20.90 -10.14 7.70
CA VAL A 58 -21.35 -9.01 8.52
C VAL A 58 -22.72 -9.28 9.13
N ALA A 59 -23.67 -9.85 8.35
CA ALA A 59 -25.00 -10.19 8.83
C ALA A 59 -24.95 -11.22 9.97
N TYR A 60 -24.10 -12.25 9.86
CA TYR A 60 -23.92 -13.26 10.91
C TYR A 60 -23.33 -12.66 12.19
N LEU A 61 -22.24 -11.90 12.10
CA LEU A 61 -21.64 -11.25 13.27
C LEU A 61 -22.61 -10.26 13.94
N THR A 62 -23.40 -9.55 13.14
CA THR A 62 -24.48 -8.68 13.66
C THR A 62 -25.53 -9.50 14.40
N LYS A 63 -25.91 -10.66 13.87
CA LYS A 63 -26.84 -11.57 14.57
C LYS A 63 -26.29 -12.06 15.90
N LEU A 64 -25.00 -12.46 15.96
CA LEU A 64 -24.35 -12.86 17.22
C LEU A 64 -24.40 -11.74 18.26
N ALA A 65 -24.08 -10.51 17.88
CA ALA A 65 -24.14 -9.34 18.77
C ALA A 65 -25.59 -8.99 19.23
N GLN A 66 -26.62 -9.36 18.44
CA GLN A 66 -28.03 -9.13 18.81
C GLN A 66 -28.57 -10.15 19.79
N VAL A 67 -28.06 -11.39 19.78
CA VAL A 67 -28.61 -12.51 20.59
C VAL A 67 -27.75 -12.87 21.79
N SER A 68 -26.62 -12.21 22.00
CA SER A 68 -25.73 -12.51 23.13
C SER A 68 -25.20 -11.23 23.76
N ASP A 69 -25.17 -11.19 25.08
CA ASP A 69 -24.58 -10.14 25.91
C ASP A 69 -23.04 -10.23 26.01
N ARG A 70 -22.45 -11.33 25.48
CA ARG A 70 -20.99 -11.51 25.36
C ARG A 70 -20.39 -10.75 24.18
N ALA A 71 -21.21 -10.24 23.26
CA ALA A 71 -20.73 -9.71 21.98
C ALA A 71 -21.30 -8.33 21.67
N THR A 72 -20.43 -7.44 21.15
CA THR A 72 -20.83 -6.17 20.55
C THR A 72 -20.13 -6.01 19.19
N ILE A 73 -20.77 -5.30 18.25
CA ILE A 73 -20.20 -5.06 16.92
C ILE A 73 -19.92 -3.56 16.72
N TYR A 74 -18.75 -3.25 16.19
CA TYR A 74 -18.33 -1.88 15.91
C TYR A 74 -17.87 -1.75 14.45
N GLN A 75 -18.36 -0.72 13.75
CA GLN A 75 -17.89 -0.38 12.40
C GLN A 75 -16.77 0.65 12.46
N TYR A 76 -15.53 0.26 12.14
CA TYR A 76 -14.36 1.14 12.18
C TYR A 76 -14.10 1.92 10.87
N GLY A 77 -14.81 1.59 9.79
CA GLY A 77 -14.65 2.27 8.51
C GLY A 77 -15.55 1.74 7.41
N LYS A 78 -15.24 2.17 6.20
CA LYS A 78 -15.82 1.65 4.94
C LYS A 78 -14.71 1.56 3.89
N THR A 79 -14.81 0.58 2.99
CA THR A 79 -13.93 0.44 1.83
C THR A 79 -14.20 1.52 0.78
N HIS A 80 -13.39 1.56 -0.27
CA HIS A 80 -13.65 2.39 -1.45
C HIS A 80 -14.99 2.06 -2.13
N GLU A 81 -15.46 0.81 -2.04
CA GLU A 81 -16.77 0.38 -2.56
C GLU A 81 -17.89 0.49 -1.50
N HIS A 82 -17.64 1.25 -0.43
CA HIS A 82 -18.58 1.51 0.67
C HIS A 82 -19.02 0.30 1.49
N ARG A 83 -18.32 -0.85 1.40
CA ARG A 83 -18.58 -1.99 2.27
C ARG A 83 -18.15 -1.68 3.70
N PRO A 84 -18.95 -2.08 4.71
CA PRO A 84 -18.61 -1.81 6.12
C PRO A 84 -17.39 -2.65 6.54
N LEU A 85 -16.49 -2.01 7.29
CA LEU A 85 -15.38 -2.66 7.97
C LEU A 85 -15.75 -2.81 9.44
N VAL A 86 -15.87 -4.04 9.94
CA VAL A 86 -16.46 -4.32 11.25
C VAL A 86 -15.53 -5.14 12.14
N ILE A 87 -15.64 -4.93 13.45
CA ILE A 87 -15.00 -5.75 14.47
C ILE A 87 -16.08 -6.21 15.44
N LEU A 88 -16.12 -7.53 15.70
CA LEU A 88 -16.89 -8.11 16.78
C LEU A 88 -16.02 -8.16 18.03
N THR A 89 -16.46 -7.49 19.11
CA THR A 89 -15.80 -7.54 20.42
C THR A 89 -16.48 -8.61 21.26
N VAL A 90 -15.72 -9.59 21.75
CA VAL A 90 -16.23 -10.72 22.53
C VAL A 90 -15.49 -10.84 23.87
N THR A 91 -16.22 -10.89 24.96
CA THR A 91 -15.74 -11.13 26.33
C THR A 91 -16.93 -11.55 27.20
N THR A 92 -16.77 -11.72 28.52
CA THR A 92 -17.91 -11.97 29.38
C THR A 92 -18.88 -10.77 29.42
N SER A 93 -20.15 -11.02 29.74
CA SER A 93 -21.16 -9.97 29.95
C SER A 93 -20.71 -8.92 31.00
N GLN A 94 -20.04 -9.38 32.08
CA GLN A 94 -19.47 -8.50 33.10
C GLN A 94 -18.38 -7.58 32.50
N ASN A 95 -17.45 -8.13 31.73
CA ASN A 95 -16.39 -7.37 31.06
C ASN A 95 -16.96 -6.42 29.99
N GLN A 96 -18.01 -6.81 29.24
CA GLN A 96 -18.72 -5.91 28.32
C GLN A 96 -19.28 -4.69 29.03
N GLY A 97 -19.93 -4.87 30.15
CA GLY A 97 -20.46 -3.78 30.98
C GLY A 97 -19.38 -2.87 31.59
N ASN A 98 -18.13 -3.33 31.66
CA ASN A 98 -16.98 -2.62 32.23
C ASN A 98 -15.90 -2.27 31.19
N LEU A 99 -16.21 -2.38 29.89
CA LEU A 99 -15.21 -2.35 28.80
C LEU A 99 -14.42 -1.03 28.75
N ASP A 100 -15.08 0.10 28.95
CA ASP A 100 -14.42 1.43 28.94
C ASP A 100 -13.40 1.57 30.07
N ASN A 101 -13.71 1.02 31.26
CA ASN A 101 -12.78 1.04 32.37
C ASN A 101 -11.60 0.08 32.16
N LEU A 102 -11.85 -1.10 31.60
CA LEU A 102 -10.78 -2.04 31.18
C LEU A 102 -9.86 -1.42 30.14
N LYS A 103 -10.43 -0.75 29.14
CA LYS A 103 -9.69 0.00 28.12
C LYS A 103 -8.82 1.09 28.76
N LYS A 104 -9.39 1.90 29.67
CA LYS A 104 -8.64 2.95 30.37
C LYS A 104 -7.46 2.38 31.17
N GLN A 105 -7.68 1.33 31.94
CA GLN A 105 -6.62 0.66 32.70
C GLN A 105 -5.57 0.05 31.80
N HIS A 106 -5.96 -0.54 30.66
CA HIS A 106 -5.04 -1.07 29.68
C HIS A 106 -4.17 0.04 29.04
N LEU A 107 -4.75 1.17 28.68
CA LEU A 107 -4.01 2.29 28.11
C LEU A 107 -3.01 2.92 29.09
N ASP A 108 -3.16 2.72 30.40
CA ASP A 108 -2.18 3.13 31.41
C ASP A 108 -0.84 2.38 31.26
N PHE A 109 -0.82 1.18 30.64
CA PHE A 109 0.42 0.47 30.31
C PHE A 109 1.10 1.03 29.05
N VAL A 110 0.34 1.61 28.13
CA VAL A 110 0.83 2.27 26.91
C VAL A 110 1.37 3.67 27.19
N ASP A 111 0.84 4.33 28.23
CA ASP A 111 1.31 5.65 28.67
C ASP A 111 2.60 5.54 29.47
N ALA A 112 3.72 5.84 28.82
CA ALA A 112 5.06 5.77 29.43
C ALA A 112 5.25 6.69 30.64
N SER A 113 4.37 7.67 30.89
CA SER A 113 4.39 8.55 32.07
C SER A 113 3.77 7.88 33.31
N LYS A 114 3.05 6.77 33.12
CA LYS A 114 2.35 6.04 34.18
C LYS A 114 3.10 4.80 34.66
N ASN A 115 2.86 4.42 35.90
CA ASN A 115 3.41 3.21 36.52
C ASN A 115 2.28 2.21 36.80
N ALA A 116 1.58 1.76 35.74
CA ALA A 116 0.61 0.70 35.87
C ALA A 116 1.25 -0.61 36.35
N SER A 117 0.57 -1.33 37.24
CA SER A 117 1.12 -2.53 37.91
C SER A 117 0.12 -3.71 37.96
N ASN A 118 -1.16 -3.49 37.55
CA ASN A 118 -2.13 -4.59 37.50
C ASN A 118 -1.92 -5.42 36.21
N TYR A 119 -0.96 -6.33 36.22
CA TYR A 119 -0.64 -7.18 35.07
C TYR A 119 -1.66 -8.30 34.82
N ASP A 120 -2.62 -8.55 35.74
CA ASP A 120 -3.63 -9.61 35.63
C ASP A 120 -4.97 -9.15 34.99
N LEU A 121 -5.04 -7.93 34.47
CA LEU A 121 -6.17 -7.48 33.66
C LEU A 121 -6.42 -8.40 32.45
N PRO A 122 -7.67 -8.50 31.92
CA PRO A 122 -7.95 -9.20 30.68
C PRO A 122 -7.04 -8.74 29.53
N VAL A 123 -6.40 -9.67 28.82
CA VAL A 123 -5.53 -9.35 27.67
C VAL A 123 -6.35 -8.94 26.45
N PHE A 124 -5.85 -8.02 25.65
CA PHE A 124 -6.54 -7.51 24.46
C PHE A 124 -5.95 -8.17 23.23
N ILE A 125 -6.78 -8.94 22.50
CA ILE A 125 -6.38 -9.80 21.39
C ILE A 125 -7.15 -9.36 20.14
N ASN A 126 -6.48 -9.01 19.06
CA ASN A 126 -7.10 -8.77 17.76
C ASN A 126 -6.81 -9.93 16.81
N LEU A 127 -7.83 -10.73 16.54
CA LEU A 127 -7.81 -11.74 15.50
C LEU A 127 -8.23 -11.07 14.19
N ALA A 128 -7.27 -10.83 13.31
CA ALA A 128 -7.46 -10.12 12.06
C ALA A 128 -7.29 -11.06 10.87
N TYR A 129 -8.24 -11.04 9.94
CA TYR A 129 -8.38 -12.03 8.89
C TYR A 129 -8.52 -11.38 7.52
N ASN A 130 -8.09 -12.09 6.46
CA ASN A 130 -8.42 -11.85 5.06
C ASN A 130 -8.03 -10.46 4.55
N VAL A 131 -6.82 -10.04 4.81
CA VAL A 131 -6.23 -8.82 4.20
C VAL A 131 -6.04 -8.99 2.69
N HIS A 132 -5.80 -10.22 2.23
CA HIS A 132 -5.89 -10.62 0.83
C HIS A 132 -7.22 -11.35 0.57
N GLY A 133 -8.08 -10.75 -0.24
CA GLY A 133 -9.45 -11.26 -0.40
C GLY A 133 -9.56 -12.65 -1.03
N ASN A 134 -8.55 -13.09 -1.81
CA ASN A 134 -8.47 -14.42 -2.40
C ASN A 134 -7.68 -15.45 -1.58
N GLU A 135 -7.55 -15.20 -0.29
CA GLU A 135 -7.05 -16.12 0.73
C GLU A 135 -8.21 -16.41 1.69
N PRO A 136 -9.21 -17.21 1.25
CA PRO A 136 -10.57 -17.14 1.81
C PRO A 136 -10.79 -17.91 3.10
N SER A 137 -9.93 -18.88 3.46
CA SER A 137 -10.18 -19.79 4.60
C SER A 137 -10.23 -19.05 5.94
N SER A 138 -9.47 -17.98 6.07
CA SER A 138 -9.40 -17.23 7.32
C SER A 138 -10.72 -16.51 7.69
N SER A 139 -11.47 -15.95 6.72
CA SER A 139 -12.78 -15.37 7.01
C SER A 139 -13.83 -16.40 7.42
N GLU A 140 -13.78 -17.62 6.88
CA GLU A 140 -14.64 -18.71 7.34
C GLU A 140 -14.25 -19.15 8.75
N ALA A 141 -12.93 -19.22 9.04
CA ALA A 141 -12.44 -19.48 10.40
C ALA A 141 -12.86 -18.38 11.39
N ALA A 142 -12.96 -17.13 10.96
CA ALA A 142 -13.49 -16.04 11.78
C ALA A 142 -14.95 -16.29 12.21
N LEU A 143 -15.79 -16.86 11.34
CA LEU A 143 -17.18 -17.21 11.69
C LEU A 143 -17.22 -18.31 12.76
N LEU A 144 -16.38 -19.36 12.60
CA LEU A 144 -16.26 -20.46 13.58
C LEU A 144 -15.72 -19.96 14.92
N THR A 145 -14.70 -19.09 14.89
CA THR A 145 -14.11 -18.47 16.09
C THR A 145 -15.12 -17.60 16.81
N ALA A 146 -15.88 -16.76 16.08
CA ALA A 146 -16.93 -15.92 16.65
C ALA A 146 -18.02 -16.78 17.31
N TYR A 147 -18.50 -17.82 16.64
CA TYR A 147 -19.49 -18.74 17.22
C TYR A 147 -18.95 -19.42 18.48
N THR A 148 -17.72 -19.95 18.43
CA THR A 148 -17.11 -20.61 19.58
C THR A 148 -17.03 -19.68 20.78
N MET A 149 -16.53 -18.45 20.61
CA MET A 149 -16.36 -17.50 21.71
C MET A 149 -17.70 -16.97 22.24
N VAL A 150 -18.72 -16.81 21.38
CA VAL A 150 -20.04 -16.29 21.81
C VAL A 150 -20.94 -17.37 22.41
N ALA A 151 -20.94 -18.58 21.81
CA ALA A 151 -21.94 -19.61 22.13
C ALA A 151 -21.45 -20.73 23.06
N SER A 152 -20.12 -21.00 23.12
CA SER A 152 -19.61 -22.08 23.97
C SER A 152 -19.68 -21.73 25.45
N ASN A 153 -20.14 -22.73 26.24
CA ASN A 153 -20.14 -22.73 27.69
C ASN A 153 -19.13 -23.74 28.27
N SER A 154 -18.15 -24.17 27.46
CA SER A 154 -17.08 -25.01 27.98
C SER A 154 -16.24 -24.27 29.03
N PRO A 155 -15.68 -24.95 30.04
CA PRO A 155 -14.83 -24.31 31.05
C PRO A 155 -13.63 -23.59 30.42
N GLU A 156 -13.08 -24.13 29.35
CA GLU A 156 -11.96 -23.57 28.61
C GLU A 156 -12.31 -22.20 28.01
N VAL A 157 -13.41 -22.10 27.24
CA VAL A 157 -13.85 -20.85 26.61
C VAL A 157 -14.30 -19.83 27.67
N THR A 158 -14.94 -20.28 28.74
CA THR A 158 -15.30 -19.40 29.86
C THR A 158 -14.07 -18.75 30.48
N ASN A 159 -13.01 -19.54 30.74
CA ASN A 159 -11.73 -19.01 31.22
C ASN A 159 -11.08 -17.99 30.24
N TYR A 160 -11.22 -18.22 28.93
CA TYR A 160 -10.71 -17.27 27.94
C TYR A 160 -11.45 -15.93 28.03
N LEU A 161 -12.78 -15.97 28.11
CA LEU A 161 -13.60 -14.75 28.15
C LEU A 161 -13.44 -13.97 29.46
N ASP A 162 -13.19 -14.64 30.58
CA ASP A 162 -12.90 -14.01 31.88
C ASP A 162 -11.59 -13.20 31.82
N ASN A 163 -10.60 -13.70 31.06
CA ASN A 163 -9.23 -13.18 31.04
C ASN A 163 -8.85 -12.48 29.74
N ALA A 164 -9.77 -12.32 28.77
CA ALA A 164 -9.51 -11.64 27.51
C ALA A 164 -10.66 -10.77 27.04
N VAL A 165 -10.31 -9.73 26.29
CA VAL A 165 -11.19 -9.02 25.35
C VAL A 165 -10.71 -9.37 23.95
N ILE A 166 -11.54 -10.09 23.20
CA ILE A 166 -11.21 -10.64 21.89
C ILE A 166 -11.91 -9.79 20.82
N PHE A 167 -11.14 -9.25 19.91
CA PHE A 167 -11.59 -8.46 18.77
C PHE A 167 -11.45 -9.29 17.49
N ILE A 168 -12.56 -9.65 16.88
CA ILE A 168 -12.58 -10.43 15.62
C ILE A 168 -12.86 -9.48 14.46
N ASP A 169 -11.84 -9.26 13.63
CA ASP A 169 -11.92 -8.49 12.38
C ASP A 169 -11.99 -9.49 11.20
N PRO A 170 -13.20 -9.84 10.72
CA PRO A 170 -13.39 -11.03 9.89
C PRO A 170 -12.87 -10.88 8.47
N THR A 171 -12.74 -9.63 7.98
CA THR A 171 -12.35 -9.36 6.59
C THR A 171 -11.83 -7.94 6.46
N ILE A 172 -10.51 -7.79 6.41
CA ILE A 172 -9.86 -6.47 6.22
C ILE A 172 -10.05 -5.96 4.79
N ASN A 173 -10.18 -6.89 3.80
CA ASN A 173 -10.35 -6.57 2.38
C ASN A 173 -11.68 -7.10 1.80
N PRO A 174 -12.82 -6.49 2.15
CA PRO A 174 -14.11 -6.91 1.62
C PRO A 174 -14.23 -6.83 0.10
N ASP A 175 -13.63 -5.82 -0.54
CA ASP A 175 -13.72 -5.62 -1.99
C ASP A 175 -13.00 -6.75 -2.75
N GLY A 176 -11.82 -7.15 -2.26
CA GLY A 176 -11.09 -8.30 -2.80
C GLY A 176 -11.80 -9.62 -2.52
N ARG A 177 -12.33 -9.80 -1.31
CA ARG A 177 -13.05 -11.02 -0.94
C ARG A 177 -14.28 -11.26 -1.81
N ASP A 178 -15.12 -10.25 -1.99
CA ASP A 178 -16.34 -10.42 -2.80
C ASP A 178 -16.01 -10.72 -4.26
N ARG A 179 -14.90 -10.16 -4.79
CA ARG A 179 -14.40 -10.49 -6.12
C ARG A 179 -14.01 -11.96 -6.23
N HIS A 180 -13.29 -12.48 -5.24
CA HIS A 180 -12.88 -13.89 -5.18
C HIS A 180 -14.07 -14.83 -4.96
N THR A 181 -14.91 -14.56 -3.96
CA THR A 181 -16.03 -15.43 -3.62
C THR A 181 -17.03 -15.56 -4.77
N GLN A 182 -17.27 -14.46 -5.52
CA GLN A 182 -18.11 -14.52 -6.72
C GLN A 182 -17.47 -15.42 -7.78
N TRP A 183 -16.15 -15.35 -7.97
CA TRP A 183 -15.46 -16.19 -8.94
C TRP A 183 -15.50 -17.65 -8.56
N ALA A 184 -15.06 -18.01 -7.36
CA ALA A 184 -14.99 -19.41 -6.89
C ALA A 184 -16.39 -20.09 -6.89
N ASN A 185 -17.39 -19.40 -6.33
CA ASN A 185 -18.75 -19.96 -6.28
C ASN A 185 -19.41 -20.04 -7.67
N GLN A 186 -19.09 -19.13 -8.60
CA GLN A 186 -19.64 -19.15 -9.97
C GLN A 186 -19.16 -20.35 -10.77
N TYR A 187 -17.92 -20.81 -10.53
CA TYR A 187 -17.31 -21.95 -11.24
C TYR A 187 -17.35 -23.25 -10.46
N GLN A 188 -17.92 -23.26 -9.25
CA GLN A 188 -18.05 -24.46 -8.45
C GLN A 188 -18.83 -25.54 -9.20
N ALA A 189 -18.25 -26.72 -9.34
CA ALA A 189 -18.88 -27.88 -9.94
C ALA A 189 -19.52 -28.80 -8.89
N ASN A 190 -20.47 -29.64 -9.32
CA ASN A 190 -21.02 -30.72 -8.50
C ASN A 190 -21.08 -32.00 -9.32
N PRO A 191 -20.19 -33.00 -9.05
CA PRO A 191 -19.20 -33.07 -7.96
C PRO A 191 -18.05 -32.08 -8.16
N LEU A 192 -17.33 -31.74 -7.08
CA LEU A 192 -16.20 -30.82 -7.10
C LEU A 192 -15.08 -31.29 -8.02
N VAL A 193 -14.47 -30.38 -8.76
CA VAL A 193 -13.31 -30.62 -9.62
C VAL A 193 -12.04 -30.24 -8.90
N SER A 194 -11.07 -31.16 -8.79
CA SER A 194 -9.79 -30.94 -8.13
C SER A 194 -8.64 -30.53 -9.06
N ASP A 195 -8.85 -30.56 -10.38
CA ASP A 195 -7.81 -30.18 -11.36
C ASP A 195 -7.44 -28.71 -11.24
N GLY A 196 -6.18 -28.41 -10.94
CA GLY A 196 -5.67 -27.05 -10.81
C GLY A 196 -5.78 -26.18 -12.08
N GLN A 197 -6.12 -26.78 -13.25
CA GLN A 197 -6.36 -26.04 -14.49
C GLN A 197 -7.82 -25.58 -14.63
N ASP A 198 -8.73 -26.06 -13.76
CA ASP A 198 -10.12 -25.62 -13.80
C ASP A 198 -10.26 -24.12 -13.57
N ALA A 199 -11.29 -23.52 -14.17
CA ALA A 199 -11.55 -22.08 -14.09
C ALA A 199 -11.76 -21.61 -12.64
N GLU A 200 -12.29 -22.44 -11.76
CA GLU A 200 -12.48 -22.14 -10.35
C GLU A 200 -11.18 -21.69 -9.68
N HIS A 201 -10.06 -22.38 -9.98
CA HIS A 201 -8.75 -22.15 -9.37
C HIS A 201 -7.96 -21.02 -10.04
N ASN A 202 -8.42 -20.49 -11.17
CA ASN A 202 -7.73 -19.55 -12.04
C ASN A 202 -8.49 -18.22 -12.18
N GLU A 203 -8.47 -17.41 -11.13
CA GLU A 203 -9.14 -16.11 -11.11
C GLU A 203 -8.71 -15.22 -12.28
N GLY A 204 -9.69 -14.59 -12.93
CA GLY A 204 -9.46 -13.56 -13.92
C GLY A 204 -8.80 -12.30 -13.36
N TRP A 205 -8.02 -11.62 -14.20
CA TRP A 205 -7.42 -10.33 -13.83
C TRP A 205 -8.49 -9.32 -13.33
N PRO A 206 -8.26 -8.56 -12.24
CA PRO A 206 -7.03 -8.38 -11.45
C PRO A 206 -6.87 -9.34 -10.26
N ARG A 207 -7.73 -10.36 -10.11
CA ARG A 207 -7.84 -11.30 -9.00
C ARG A 207 -8.36 -10.65 -7.71
N GLY A 208 -8.70 -11.48 -6.71
CA GLY A 208 -9.27 -11.04 -5.44
C GLY A 208 -8.24 -10.60 -4.38
N ARG A 209 -6.92 -10.70 -4.63
CA ARG A 209 -5.90 -10.36 -3.65
C ARG A 209 -6.02 -8.91 -3.17
N THR A 210 -6.23 -7.99 -4.09
CA THR A 210 -6.15 -6.54 -3.90
C THR A 210 -7.52 -5.89 -3.63
N ASN A 211 -7.52 -4.67 -3.08
CA ASN A 211 -8.73 -3.87 -2.86
C ASN A 211 -9.30 -3.29 -4.17
N HIS A 212 -10.21 -2.29 -4.07
CA HIS A 212 -10.83 -1.61 -5.20
C HIS A 212 -9.83 -1.06 -6.22
N TYR A 213 -8.84 -0.29 -5.76
CA TYR A 213 -7.80 0.30 -6.62
C TYR A 213 -6.61 -0.62 -6.88
N TRP A 214 -6.75 -1.91 -6.63
CA TRP A 214 -5.74 -2.93 -6.84
C TRP A 214 -4.48 -2.76 -5.99
N PHE A 215 -4.63 -2.18 -4.78
CA PHE A 215 -3.57 -2.11 -3.79
C PHE A 215 -3.52 -3.38 -2.95
N ASP A 216 -2.32 -3.82 -2.65
CA ASP A 216 -2.07 -4.82 -1.62
C ASP A 216 -2.17 -4.15 -0.24
N LEU A 217 -3.25 -4.45 0.50
CA LEU A 217 -3.46 -3.85 1.82
C LEU A 217 -2.43 -4.34 2.85
N ASN A 218 -1.83 -5.54 2.64
CA ASN A 218 -0.73 -6.01 3.48
C ASN A 218 0.63 -5.37 3.14
N ARG A 219 0.64 -4.27 2.42
CA ARG A 219 1.76 -3.36 2.18
C ARG A 219 1.43 -1.93 2.60
N ASP A 220 0.21 -1.69 3.07
CA ASP A 220 -0.33 -0.34 3.27
C ASP A 220 -0.41 0.09 4.74
N TRP A 221 -0.07 -0.77 5.70
CA TRP A 221 -0.14 -0.44 7.12
C TRP A 221 0.75 0.76 7.48
N LEU A 222 2.02 0.80 7.06
CA LEU A 222 2.90 1.96 7.23
C LEU A 222 2.46 3.14 6.35
N LEU A 223 2.05 2.85 5.12
CA LEU A 223 1.77 3.90 4.13
C LEU A 223 0.39 4.54 4.33
N ALA A 224 -0.59 3.80 4.85
CA ALA A 224 -1.94 4.26 5.18
C ALA A 224 -2.57 5.13 4.07
N ILE A 225 -2.54 4.61 2.84
CA ILE A 225 -3.08 5.28 1.65
C ILE A 225 -4.57 5.05 1.54
N ASN A 226 -5.00 3.80 1.82
CA ASN A 226 -6.37 3.34 1.64
C ASN A 226 -7.24 3.54 2.89
N PRO A 227 -8.56 3.74 2.74
CA PRO A 227 -9.47 3.91 3.88
C PRO A 227 -9.51 2.70 4.81
N GLU A 228 -9.31 1.48 4.27
CA GLU A 228 -9.23 0.23 5.03
C GLU A 228 -8.09 0.31 6.06
N SER A 229 -6.89 0.62 5.60
CA SER A 229 -5.71 0.77 6.44
C SER A 229 -5.87 1.91 7.44
N ARG A 230 -6.36 3.08 7.00
CA ARG A 230 -6.57 4.25 7.88
C ARG A 230 -7.59 3.96 9.00
N GLY A 231 -8.69 3.30 8.66
CA GLY A 231 -9.70 2.89 9.64
C GLY A 231 -9.12 1.92 10.66
N LYS A 232 -8.39 0.91 10.18
CA LYS A 232 -7.74 -0.10 11.03
C LYS A 232 -6.70 0.52 11.97
N LEU A 233 -5.84 1.40 11.45
CA LEU A 233 -4.83 2.10 12.26
C LEU A 233 -5.46 2.99 13.32
N LYS A 234 -6.52 3.72 12.99
CA LYS A 234 -7.27 4.51 13.97
C LYS A 234 -7.76 3.63 15.11
N TRP A 235 -8.32 2.46 14.80
CA TRP A 235 -8.80 1.49 15.76
C TRP A 235 -7.65 0.91 16.61
N ILE A 236 -6.52 0.51 16.00
CA ILE A 236 -5.34 0.01 16.72
C ILE A 236 -4.82 1.05 17.70
N HIS A 237 -4.72 2.32 17.31
CA HIS A 237 -4.26 3.40 18.20
C HIS A 237 -5.30 3.80 19.26
N GLU A 238 -6.50 3.32 19.16
CA GLU A 238 -7.53 3.46 20.17
C GLU A 238 -7.45 2.36 21.22
N TRP A 239 -7.09 1.15 20.85
CA TRP A 239 -7.12 -0.04 21.68
C TRP A 239 -5.75 -0.59 22.06
N TYR A 240 -4.71 -0.40 21.27
CA TYR A 240 -3.37 -0.97 21.48
C TYR A 240 -3.39 -2.44 21.90
N PRO A 241 -3.93 -3.37 21.09
CA PRO A 241 -4.03 -4.77 21.46
C PRO A 241 -2.64 -5.35 21.82
N ASN A 242 -2.62 -6.33 22.73
CA ASN A 242 -1.38 -7.01 23.11
C ASN A 242 -0.92 -8.03 22.07
N VAL A 243 -1.89 -8.64 21.35
CA VAL A 243 -1.62 -9.60 20.26
C VAL A 243 -2.46 -9.24 19.05
N VAL A 244 -1.87 -9.32 17.87
CA VAL A 244 -2.55 -9.12 16.56
C VAL A 244 -2.15 -10.24 15.63
N THR A 245 -3.11 -10.87 14.96
CA THR A 245 -2.86 -11.90 13.96
C THR A 245 -2.95 -11.35 12.54
N ASP A 246 -2.25 -11.99 11.61
CA ASP A 246 -2.27 -11.72 10.16
C ASP A 246 -2.38 -13.06 9.43
N PHE A 247 -3.63 -13.47 9.11
CA PHE A 247 -3.94 -14.77 8.53
C PHE A 247 -3.93 -14.73 7.00
N HIS A 248 -3.07 -15.58 6.39
CA HIS A 248 -2.80 -15.66 4.96
C HIS A 248 -2.93 -17.06 4.38
N GLU A 249 -2.77 -17.13 3.04
CA GLU A 249 -2.63 -18.38 2.31
C GLU A 249 -1.47 -18.34 1.31
N MET A 250 -0.73 -19.44 1.26
CA MET A 250 0.38 -19.68 0.33
C MET A 250 -0.07 -20.39 -0.95
N GLY A 251 0.90 -20.81 -1.76
CA GLY A 251 0.70 -21.73 -2.86
C GLY A 251 0.19 -23.11 -2.39
N THR A 252 -0.56 -23.79 -3.26
CA THR A 252 -1.25 -25.05 -2.98
C THR A 252 -0.32 -26.18 -2.57
N ASN A 253 0.87 -26.29 -3.20
CA ASN A 253 1.91 -27.28 -2.86
C ASN A 253 2.79 -26.79 -1.70
N SER A 254 2.18 -26.55 -0.55
CA SER A 254 2.81 -26.19 0.72
C SER A 254 2.08 -26.88 1.87
N SER A 255 2.36 -26.48 3.11
CA SER A 255 1.66 -26.98 4.29
C SER A 255 1.07 -25.80 5.09
N TYR A 256 1.42 -25.66 6.34
CA TYR A 256 1.06 -24.51 7.18
C TYR A 256 2.31 -23.84 7.71
N PHE A 257 2.36 -22.52 7.72
CA PHE A 257 3.43 -21.75 8.35
C PHE A 257 2.88 -20.93 9.51
N PHE A 258 3.66 -20.83 10.58
CA PHE A 258 3.50 -19.86 11.66
C PHE A 258 4.88 -19.41 12.15
N GLU A 259 4.94 -18.22 12.76
CA GLU A 259 6.19 -17.70 13.31
C GLU A 259 6.77 -18.59 14.42
N PRO A 260 8.12 -18.64 14.59
CA PRO A 260 9.11 -17.67 14.12
C PRO A 260 9.45 -17.76 12.64
N MET A 261 9.76 -16.60 12.05
CA MET A 261 10.29 -16.48 10.69
C MET A 261 11.76 -16.95 10.62
N LYS A 262 12.40 -16.86 9.43
CA LYS A 262 13.83 -17.22 9.30
C LYS A 262 14.71 -16.41 10.27
N PRO A 263 15.76 -17.02 10.90
CA PRO A 263 16.48 -16.40 12.01
C PRO A 263 17.27 -15.14 11.66
N ASN A 264 17.73 -15.00 10.42
CA ASN A 264 18.63 -13.91 10.01
C ASN A 264 17.82 -12.76 9.41
N ALA A 265 17.84 -11.58 10.05
CA ALA A 265 17.21 -10.34 9.57
C ALA A 265 15.69 -10.46 9.34
N SER A 266 15.01 -11.27 10.14
CA SER A 266 13.56 -11.49 10.01
C SER A 266 12.68 -10.34 10.50
N TRP A 267 13.29 -9.28 11.03
CA TRP A 267 12.56 -8.17 11.65
C TRP A 267 13.18 -6.81 11.36
N ASP A 268 12.38 -5.77 11.59
CA ASP A 268 12.82 -4.38 11.53
C ASP A 268 14.04 -4.17 12.46
N PRO A 269 15.13 -3.53 11.98
CA PRO A 269 16.39 -3.36 12.73
C PRO A 269 16.27 -2.67 14.08
N ILE A 270 15.22 -1.88 14.30
CA ILE A 270 15.01 -1.12 15.54
C ILE A 270 14.10 -1.82 16.56
N MET A 271 13.54 -2.97 16.20
CA MET A 271 12.68 -3.73 17.10
C MET A 271 13.47 -4.43 18.22
N PRO A 272 12.89 -4.53 19.44
CA PRO A 272 13.48 -5.32 20.50
C PRO A 272 13.57 -6.80 20.12
N LYS A 273 14.72 -7.42 20.41
CA LYS A 273 14.97 -8.84 20.20
C LYS A 273 13.92 -9.74 20.88
N GLU A 274 13.49 -9.33 22.09
CA GLU A 274 12.47 -10.00 22.89
C GLU A 274 11.16 -10.29 22.13
N ASN A 275 10.76 -9.40 21.19
CA ASN A 275 9.55 -9.61 20.37
C ASN A 275 9.73 -10.83 19.45
N TYR A 276 10.78 -10.85 18.63
CA TYR A 276 10.98 -11.84 17.58
C TYR A 276 11.60 -13.16 18.03
N GLU A 277 12.29 -13.18 19.18
CA GLU A 277 12.91 -14.40 19.71
C GLU A 277 12.07 -14.96 20.86
N ASP A 278 11.93 -14.22 21.97
CA ASP A 278 11.33 -14.79 23.17
C ASP A 278 9.80 -14.99 23.04
N LEU A 279 9.07 -13.99 22.56
CA LEU A 279 7.60 -14.04 22.47
C LEU A 279 7.13 -14.92 21.32
N ASN A 280 7.80 -14.88 20.17
CA ASN A 280 7.47 -15.75 19.05
C ASN A 280 7.73 -17.24 19.37
N ASP A 281 8.86 -17.58 19.99
CA ASP A 281 9.13 -18.94 20.41
C ASP A 281 8.14 -19.45 21.48
N LEU A 282 7.72 -18.57 22.41
CA LEU A 282 6.69 -18.89 23.40
C LEU A 282 5.34 -19.25 22.74
N PHE A 283 4.88 -18.43 21.79
CA PHE A 283 3.60 -18.67 21.10
C PHE A 283 3.68 -19.85 20.14
N ALA A 284 4.82 -20.08 19.48
CA ALA A 284 5.03 -21.22 18.60
C ALA A 284 4.78 -22.57 19.30
N GLY A 285 5.05 -22.68 20.60
CA GLY A 285 4.71 -23.88 21.38
C GLY A 285 3.23 -24.22 21.35
N TYR A 286 2.35 -23.24 21.46
CA TYR A 286 0.89 -23.41 21.42
C TYR A 286 0.38 -23.76 20.02
N PHE A 287 0.95 -23.17 18.98
CA PHE A 287 0.57 -23.47 17.59
C PHE A 287 1.00 -24.87 17.19
N LYS A 288 2.20 -25.27 17.60
CA LYS A 288 2.70 -26.63 17.43
C LYS A 288 1.74 -27.66 18.05
N GLU A 289 1.38 -27.48 19.33
CA GLU A 289 0.46 -28.40 20.01
C GLU A 289 -0.89 -28.50 19.31
N ALA A 290 -1.47 -27.35 18.87
CA ALA A 290 -2.77 -27.31 18.22
C ALA A 290 -2.77 -28.00 16.84
N LEU A 291 -1.71 -27.85 16.07
CA LEU A 291 -1.58 -28.46 14.73
C LEU A 291 -1.19 -29.94 14.83
N ASP A 292 -0.34 -30.33 15.80
CA ASP A 292 -0.02 -31.74 16.10
C ASP A 292 -1.28 -32.52 16.49
N ASP A 293 -2.18 -31.95 17.32
CA ASP A 293 -3.44 -32.60 17.76
C ASP A 293 -4.40 -32.91 16.60
N ILE A 294 -4.35 -32.15 15.51
CA ILE A 294 -5.17 -32.40 14.33
C ILE A 294 -4.39 -33.07 13.18
N GLY A 295 -3.10 -33.42 13.39
CA GLY A 295 -2.24 -34.05 12.40
C GLY A 295 -1.94 -33.22 11.17
N SER A 296 -1.92 -31.88 11.28
CA SER A 296 -1.59 -30.98 10.17
C SER A 296 -0.10 -30.71 10.11
N PHE A 297 0.49 -30.87 8.93
CA PHE A 297 1.90 -30.52 8.72
C PHE A 297 2.13 -29.02 8.69
N TYR A 298 3.26 -28.59 9.25
CA TYR A 298 3.67 -27.18 9.30
C TYR A 298 5.19 -27.04 9.20
N PHE A 299 5.63 -25.80 8.98
CA PHE A 299 7.03 -25.40 9.05
C PHE A 299 7.18 -24.01 9.65
N THR A 300 8.38 -23.74 10.21
CA THR A 300 8.80 -22.46 10.77
C THR A 300 10.25 -22.20 10.37
N LYS A 301 10.77 -21.00 10.58
CA LYS A 301 12.21 -20.66 10.50
C LYS A 301 12.85 -20.76 9.10
N GLU A 302 12.06 -20.92 8.04
CA GLU A 302 12.58 -21.14 6.68
C GLU A 302 12.22 -20.06 5.68
N ALA A 303 11.08 -19.40 5.84
CA ALA A 303 10.53 -18.44 4.89
C ALA A 303 10.07 -17.17 5.59
N PHE A 304 9.66 -16.19 4.79
CA PHE A 304 9.14 -14.90 5.22
C PHE A 304 10.15 -14.07 6.02
N ASP A 305 9.85 -12.80 6.19
CA ASP A 305 10.54 -11.88 7.10
C ASP A 305 9.58 -10.76 7.54
N GLY A 306 9.80 -10.23 8.75
CA GLY A 306 9.12 -9.09 9.32
C GLY A 306 9.89 -7.77 9.13
N THR A 307 10.81 -7.69 8.16
CA THR A 307 11.72 -6.55 8.01
C THR A 307 10.98 -5.28 7.57
N TYR A 308 10.04 -5.39 6.63
CA TYR A 308 9.23 -4.25 6.20
C TYR A 308 8.13 -3.92 7.21
N PRO A 309 8.10 -2.70 7.79
CA PRO A 309 7.16 -2.33 8.86
C PRO A 309 5.73 -2.03 8.38
N GLY A 310 5.38 -2.41 7.18
CA GLY A 310 4.07 -2.17 6.57
C GLY A 310 3.20 -3.42 6.39
N TYR A 311 3.58 -4.56 6.97
CA TYR A 311 2.75 -5.76 7.06
C TYR A 311 1.81 -5.73 8.27
N GLY A 312 0.73 -6.51 8.23
CA GLY A 312 -0.13 -6.77 9.38
C GLY A 312 0.57 -7.53 10.50
N SER A 313 1.60 -8.30 10.17
CA SER A 313 2.47 -9.02 11.10
C SER A 313 3.74 -8.25 11.55
N SER A 314 3.90 -6.97 11.17
CA SER A 314 5.05 -6.16 11.60
C SER A 314 4.65 -4.80 12.16
N TYR A 315 3.64 -4.15 11.59
CA TYR A 315 3.20 -2.84 12.04
C TYR A 315 2.73 -2.83 13.51
N PRO A 316 1.93 -3.81 13.98
CA PRO A 316 1.51 -3.84 15.39
C PRO A 316 2.67 -4.03 16.36
N ASP A 317 3.75 -4.68 15.96
CA ASP A 317 4.98 -4.77 16.75
C ASP A 317 5.55 -3.38 17.09
N LEU A 318 5.53 -2.45 16.11
CA LEU A 318 5.93 -1.05 16.32
C LEU A 318 4.95 -0.27 17.20
N GLN A 319 3.83 -0.88 17.58
CA GLN A 319 2.86 -0.37 18.54
C GLN A 319 2.89 -1.14 19.88
N GLY A 320 3.93 -1.95 20.09
CA GLY A 320 4.14 -2.70 21.32
C GLY A 320 3.26 -3.95 21.49
N ALA A 321 2.68 -4.43 20.40
CA ALA A 321 2.00 -5.71 20.35
C ALA A 321 2.98 -6.87 20.07
N LEU A 322 2.50 -8.11 20.14
CA LEU A 322 3.04 -9.25 19.44
C LEU A 322 2.18 -9.47 18.19
N ALA A 323 2.71 -9.21 17.02
CA ALA A 323 2.07 -9.53 15.76
C ALA A 323 2.49 -10.93 15.29
N LEU A 324 1.59 -11.66 14.63
CA LEU A 324 1.78 -13.07 14.29
C LEU A 324 1.31 -13.37 12.88
N LEU A 325 2.20 -13.87 12.03
CA LEU A 325 1.90 -14.34 10.68
C LEU A 325 1.50 -15.81 10.68
N PHE A 326 0.40 -16.10 9.99
CA PHE A 326 -0.01 -17.46 9.63
C PHE A 326 -0.20 -17.57 8.12
N GLU A 327 0.28 -18.70 7.53
CA GLU A 327 0.19 -18.95 6.10
C GLU A 327 -0.27 -20.39 5.84
N GLN A 328 -1.47 -20.56 5.31
CA GLN A 328 -2.07 -21.85 4.97
C GLN A 328 -1.81 -22.18 3.50
N ALA A 329 -1.49 -23.45 3.18
CA ALA A 329 -1.55 -23.92 1.80
C ALA A 329 -2.98 -23.77 1.26
N SER A 330 -3.16 -23.03 0.15
CA SER A 330 -4.49 -22.68 -0.36
C SER A 330 -5.14 -23.81 -1.16
N SER A 331 -6.42 -24.05 -0.96
CA SER A 331 -7.23 -24.88 -1.86
C SER A 331 -7.60 -24.17 -3.18
N ARG A 332 -7.34 -22.89 -3.30
CA ARG A 332 -7.67 -22.00 -4.45
C ARG A 332 -9.14 -21.99 -4.87
N GLY A 333 -9.98 -22.77 -4.26
CA GLY A 333 -11.39 -22.98 -4.46
C GLY A 333 -11.86 -23.97 -3.40
N HIS A 334 -12.74 -24.89 -3.76
CA HIS A 334 -13.33 -25.83 -2.81
C HIS A 334 -12.49 -27.12 -2.62
N LEU A 335 -11.79 -27.57 -3.67
CA LEU A 335 -10.98 -28.80 -3.66
C LEU A 335 -9.87 -28.67 -4.72
N GLN A 336 -8.62 -29.04 -4.37
CA GLN A 336 -7.54 -29.03 -5.35
C GLN A 336 -6.57 -30.20 -5.16
N ASP A 337 -6.06 -30.74 -6.28
CA ASP A 337 -4.96 -31.72 -6.29
C ASP A 337 -3.63 -31.04 -5.93
N THR A 338 -2.84 -31.69 -5.09
CA THR A 338 -1.51 -31.27 -4.67
C THR A 338 -0.52 -32.43 -4.76
N ASP A 339 0.78 -32.14 -4.64
CA ASP A 339 1.83 -33.16 -4.56
C ASP A 339 1.65 -34.12 -3.35
N TYR A 340 0.87 -33.71 -2.34
CA TYR A 340 0.62 -34.46 -1.12
C TYR A 340 -0.79 -35.10 -1.06
N GLY A 341 -1.56 -35.07 -2.13
CA GLY A 341 -2.96 -35.49 -2.19
C GLY A 341 -3.91 -34.31 -2.37
N LYS A 342 -5.18 -34.49 -2.04
CA LYS A 342 -6.21 -33.47 -2.21
C LYS A 342 -6.28 -32.56 -1.00
N ILE A 343 -6.27 -31.24 -1.21
CA ILE A 343 -6.55 -30.23 -0.19
C ILE A 343 -7.97 -29.70 -0.38
N SER A 344 -8.75 -29.68 0.69
CA SER A 344 -10.13 -29.17 0.67
C SER A 344 -10.27 -27.86 1.43
N PHE A 345 -11.26 -27.07 1.06
CA PHE A 345 -11.56 -25.80 1.74
C PHE A 345 -11.89 -25.98 3.23
N PRO A 346 -12.71 -26.99 3.67
CA PRO A 346 -12.90 -27.24 5.10
C PRO A 346 -11.59 -27.56 5.86
N PHE A 347 -10.63 -28.25 5.23
CA PHE A 347 -9.33 -28.51 5.85
C PHE A 347 -8.55 -27.24 6.10
N THR A 348 -8.48 -26.32 5.10
CA THR A 348 -7.79 -25.06 5.25
C THR A 348 -8.44 -24.16 6.31
N ILE A 349 -9.76 -24.15 6.38
CA ILE A 349 -10.53 -23.45 7.40
C ILE A 349 -10.22 -23.96 8.80
N ARG A 350 -10.15 -25.30 8.97
CA ARG A 350 -9.86 -25.93 10.28
C ARG A 350 -8.51 -25.49 10.82
N ASN A 351 -7.48 -25.47 9.99
CA ASN A 351 -6.14 -25.04 10.40
C ASN A 351 -6.12 -23.59 10.88
N GLN A 352 -6.77 -22.68 10.17
CA GLN A 352 -6.88 -21.28 10.58
C GLN A 352 -7.69 -21.12 11.88
N TYR A 353 -8.76 -21.89 12.03
CA TYR A 353 -9.59 -21.91 13.23
C TYR A 353 -8.82 -22.37 14.46
N VAL A 354 -8.12 -23.52 14.41
CA VAL A 354 -7.37 -24.03 15.56
C VAL A 354 -6.22 -23.10 15.95
N SER A 355 -5.58 -22.46 14.98
CA SER A 355 -4.55 -21.43 15.24
C SER A 355 -5.13 -20.18 15.90
N SER A 356 -6.36 -19.80 15.54
CA SER A 356 -7.08 -18.71 16.22
C SER A 356 -7.35 -19.01 17.69
N ILE A 357 -7.83 -20.23 17.98
CA ILE A 357 -8.09 -20.70 19.36
C ILE A 357 -6.76 -20.81 20.15
N ALA A 358 -5.71 -21.34 19.53
CA ALA A 358 -4.38 -21.43 20.15
C ALA A 358 -3.79 -20.05 20.46
N THR A 359 -4.02 -19.06 19.60
CA THR A 359 -3.63 -17.65 19.86
C THR A 359 -4.32 -17.11 21.12
N VAL A 360 -5.63 -17.34 21.26
CA VAL A 360 -6.38 -16.90 22.45
C VAL A 360 -5.86 -17.59 23.70
N LYS A 361 -5.64 -18.91 23.65
CA LYS A 361 -5.08 -19.70 24.78
C LYS A 361 -3.71 -19.14 25.19
N ALA A 362 -2.79 -18.98 24.24
CA ALA A 362 -1.45 -18.47 24.49
C ALA A 362 -1.46 -17.07 25.12
N ALA A 363 -2.29 -16.19 24.59
CA ALA A 363 -2.41 -14.82 25.10
C ALA A 363 -2.98 -14.75 26.52
N VAL A 364 -4.01 -15.55 26.82
CA VAL A 364 -4.62 -15.61 28.16
C VAL A 364 -3.63 -16.15 29.19
N GLU A 365 -2.95 -17.25 28.90
CA GLU A 365 -1.99 -17.87 29.82
C GLU A 365 -0.74 -16.98 30.03
N ASN A 366 -0.38 -16.16 29.06
CA ASN A 366 0.81 -15.28 29.12
C ASN A 366 0.47 -13.78 29.23
N ARG A 367 -0.74 -13.41 29.68
CA ARG A 367 -1.20 -12.00 29.73
C ARG A 367 -0.29 -11.06 30.51
N SER A 368 0.28 -11.52 31.63
CA SER A 368 1.22 -10.73 32.44
C SER A 368 2.52 -10.43 31.68
N THR A 369 3.07 -11.42 30.96
CA THR A 369 4.29 -11.28 30.13
C THR A 369 4.06 -10.28 29.01
N LEU A 370 2.96 -10.40 28.27
CA LEU A 370 2.59 -9.48 27.19
C LEU A 370 2.43 -8.04 27.65
N ARG A 371 1.80 -7.81 28.83
CA ARG A 371 1.67 -6.46 29.39
C ARG A 371 2.99 -5.87 29.82
N LYS A 372 3.84 -6.66 30.48
CA LYS A 372 5.20 -6.22 30.88
C LYS A 372 6.02 -5.83 29.66
N TYR A 373 5.94 -6.63 28.58
CA TYR A 373 6.59 -6.32 27.31
C TYR A 373 6.07 -5.00 26.74
N GLN A 374 4.75 -4.82 26.59
CA GLN A 374 4.15 -3.62 26.03
C GLN A 374 4.52 -2.36 26.85
N GLN A 375 4.45 -2.43 28.20
CA GLN A 375 4.88 -1.32 29.05
C GLN A 375 6.35 -0.97 28.86
N LYS A 376 7.23 -1.99 28.84
CA LYS A 376 8.66 -1.82 28.59
C LYS A 376 8.90 -1.18 27.24
N PHE A 377 8.17 -1.60 26.19
CA PHE A 377 8.29 -1.05 24.84
C PHE A 377 8.12 0.47 24.80
N PHE A 378 7.06 1.00 25.42
CA PHE A 378 6.79 2.44 25.46
C PHE A 378 7.68 3.20 26.45
N LYS A 379 8.05 2.62 27.60
CA LYS A 379 8.99 3.24 28.54
C LYS A 379 10.38 3.39 27.94
N THR A 380 10.90 2.39 27.27
CA THR A 380 12.21 2.44 26.60
C THR A 380 12.24 3.46 25.47
N ALA A 381 11.12 3.66 24.76
CA ALA A 381 11.01 4.69 23.73
C ALA A 381 11.28 6.12 24.23
N ILE A 382 10.98 6.40 25.49
CA ILE A 382 11.18 7.73 26.11
C ILE A 382 12.51 7.83 26.87
N ASN A 383 12.93 6.74 27.57
CA ASN A 383 14.01 6.79 28.55
C ASN A 383 15.38 6.42 27.98
N GLU A 384 15.44 5.61 26.93
CA GLU A 384 16.71 5.21 26.32
C GLU A 384 17.31 6.32 25.43
N LYS A 385 18.65 6.39 25.41
CA LYS A 385 19.38 7.30 24.52
C LYS A 385 19.19 6.86 23.06
N VAL A 386 19.03 7.83 22.18
CA VAL A 386 19.00 7.60 20.73
C VAL A 386 20.44 7.42 20.23
N ALA A 387 20.69 6.35 19.47
CA ALA A 387 22.04 5.99 18.97
C ALA A 387 22.69 7.11 18.13
N THR A 388 21.90 7.84 17.34
CA THR A 388 22.37 8.98 16.52
C THR A 388 22.76 10.21 17.33
N GLY A 389 22.35 10.30 18.60
CA GLY A 389 22.53 11.48 19.46
C GLY A 389 21.66 12.68 19.06
N PHE A 390 20.71 12.51 18.12
CA PHE A 390 19.73 13.54 17.78
C PHE A 390 18.61 13.62 18.82
N SER A 391 18.08 14.82 19.03
CA SER A 391 16.89 15.07 19.86
C SER A 391 15.60 15.18 19.03
N ALA A 392 15.71 15.58 17.77
CA ALA A 392 14.58 15.76 16.86
C ALA A 392 15.01 15.72 15.40
N TYR A 393 14.04 15.56 14.51
CA TYR A 393 14.15 15.85 13.09
C TYR A 393 13.44 17.17 12.75
N GLU A 394 14.11 18.05 12.01
CA GLU A 394 13.53 19.24 11.38
C GLU A 394 13.28 18.93 9.91
N PHE A 395 12.13 19.36 9.37
CA PHE A 395 11.79 19.21 7.96
C PHE A 395 10.90 20.35 7.46
N GLY A 396 10.65 20.39 6.16
CA GLY A 396 9.70 21.30 5.52
C GLY A 396 10.16 21.83 4.16
N ASP A 397 9.19 22.15 3.32
CA ASP A 397 9.37 22.81 2.02
C ASP A 397 8.54 24.09 2.00
N GLN A 398 9.19 25.23 1.87
CA GLN A 398 8.52 26.55 1.86
C GLN A 398 7.73 26.83 0.58
N TYR A 399 7.95 26.06 -0.48
CA TYR A 399 7.33 26.24 -1.80
C TYR A 399 6.17 25.28 -2.06
N ASP A 400 6.03 24.23 -1.23
CA ASP A 400 5.00 23.20 -1.41
C ASP A 400 4.35 22.83 -0.07
N MET A 401 3.45 23.71 0.38
CA MET A 401 2.75 23.51 1.65
C MET A 401 1.76 22.36 1.60
N ASN A 402 1.20 22.02 0.44
CA ASN A 402 0.30 20.86 0.30
C ASN A 402 1.05 19.55 0.45
N ARG A 403 2.32 19.46 0.02
CA ARG A 403 3.18 18.29 0.26
C ARG A 403 3.59 18.18 1.74
N ASN A 404 3.92 19.30 2.39
CA ASN A 404 4.12 19.34 3.85
C ASN A 404 2.88 18.83 4.59
N LYS A 405 1.69 19.34 4.22
CA LYS A 405 0.41 18.89 4.80
C LYS A 405 0.22 17.39 4.65
N ALA A 406 0.46 16.84 3.46
CA ALA A 406 0.32 15.40 3.21
C ALA A 406 1.31 14.56 4.03
N PHE A 407 2.54 15.03 4.25
CA PHE A 407 3.52 14.34 5.09
C PHE A 407 3.16 14.44 6.58
N ILE A 408 2.72 15.60 7.04
CA ILE A 408 2.27 15.80 8.44
C ILE A 408 1.04 14.94 8.73
N ASP A 409 0.06 14.85 7.80
CA ASP A 409 -1.06 13.93 7.93
C ASP A 409 -0.59 12.47 8.13
N LYS A 410 0.44 12.05 7.38
CA LYS A 410 1.07 10.74 7.56
C LYS A 410 1.66 10.56 8.97
N LEU A 411 2.37 11.54 9.49
CA LEU A 411 2.93 11.49 10.84
C LEU A 411 1.81 11.41 11.91
N LEU A 412 0.74 12.20 11.77
CA LEU A 412 -0.40 12.20 12.69
C LEU A 412 -1.20 10.90 12.67
N VAL A 413 -1.33 10.23 11.52
CA VAL A 413 -1.96 8.90 11.42
C VAL A 413 -1.25 7.89 12.32
N HIS A 414 0.08 8.00 12.46
CA HIS A 414 0.90 7.13 13.31
C HIS A 414 1.06 7.67 14.75
N LYS A 415 0.22 8.64 15.18
CA LYS A 415 0.29 9.26 16.51
C LYS A 415 1.65 9.91 16.84
N ILE A 416 2.41 10.27 15.81
CA ILE A 416 3.67 11.00 15.99
C ILE A 416 3.37 12.46 16.31
N LYS A 417 3.97 12.97 17.37
CA LYS A 417 3.90 14.39 17.74
C LYS A 417 4.73 15.23 16.78
N VAL A 418 4.10 16.25 16.21
CA VAL A 418 4.70 17.20 15.27
C VAL A 418 4.47 18.63 15.77
N TYR A 419 5.48 19.47 15.63
CA TYR A 419 5.42 20.86 16.06
C TYR A 419 5.77 21.79 14.90
N LYS A 420 5.20 23.01 14.90
CA LYS A 420 5.54 24.08 13.95
C LYS A 420 6.41 25.13 14.65
N ASN A 421 7.60 25.36 14.12
CA ASN A 421 8.54 26.38 14.58
C ASN A 421 8.94 27.31 13.40
N GLY A 422 8.29 28.45 13.31
CA GLY A 422 8.43 29.36 12.17
C GLY A 422 8.02 28.67 10.85
N ASN A 423 8.94 28.60 9.90
CA ASN A 423 8.71 27.98 8.58
C ASN A 423 9.10 26.50 8.53
N LYS A 424 9.48 25.89 9.66
CA LYS A 424 9.88 24.49 9.75
C LYS A 424 8.92 23.70 10.62
N PHE A 425 8.97 22.38 10.44
CA PHE A 425 8.29 21.42 11.27
C PHE A 425 9.31 20.58 12.04
N VAL A 426 8.97 20.23 13.27
CA VAL A 426 9.87 19.53 14.20
C VAL A 426 9.18 18.28 14.73
N VAL A 427 9.88 17.16 14.69
CA VAL A 427 9.45 15.87 15.25
C VAL A 427 10.45 15.47 16.33
N PRO A 428 10.10 15.56 17.63
CA PRO A 428 10.99 15.15 18.69
C PRO A 428 11.13 13.62 18.72
N LEU A 429 12.33 13.12 19.06
CA LEU A 429 12.57 11.68 19.25
C LEU A 429 12.14 11.20 20.63
N LYS A 430 12.09 12.09 21.63
CA LYS A 430 11.59 11.74 22.97
C LYS A 430 10.05 11.74 23.00
N GLN A 431 9.45 10.69 22.45
CA GLN A 431 8.00 10.47 22.42
C GLN A 431 7.68 8.97 22.37
N PRO A 432 6.44 8.54 22.71
CA PRO A 432 6.06 7.12 22.68
C PRO A 432 6.30 6.45 21.33
N GLN A 433 6.08 7.19 20.24
CA GLN A 433 6.24 6.72 18.86
C GLN A 433 7.68 6.86 18.32
N ARG A 434 8.71 6.91 19.19
CA ARG A 434 10.10 7.08 18.74
C ARG A 434 10.52 6.08 17.66
N ARG A 435 10.20 4.79 17.83
CA ARG A 435 10.57 3.75 16.85
C ARG A 435 9.88 3.99 15.50
N MET A 436 8.63 4.43 15.52
CA MET A 436 7.93 4.83 14.30
C MET A 436 8.59 6.06 13.64
N VAL A 437 9.02 7.07 14.43
CA VAL A 437 9.77 8.23 13.90
C VAL A 437 11.06 7.76 13.23
N GLN A 438 11.81 6.86 13.86
CA GLN A 438 13.04 6.31 13.28
C GLN A 438 12.75 5.60 11.94
N ASN A 439 11.74 4.76 11.86
CA ASN A 439 11.33 4.09 10.63
C ASN A 439 10.96 5.07 9.49
N LEU A 440 10.38 6.22 9.80
CA LEU A 440 9.95 7.17 8.78
C LEU A 440 11.06 8.12 8.29
N PHE A 441 12.12 8.34 9.11
CA PHE A 441 13.17 9.33 8.84
C PHE A 441 14.57 8.74 8.64
N GLU A 442 14.88 7.56 9.21
CA GLU A 442 16.19 6.94 9.08
C GLU A 442 16.29 6.09 7.82
N SER A 443 17.48 5.97 7.27
CA SER A 443 17.80 5.14 6.12
C SER A 443 18.77 4.03 6.54
N TYR A 444 18.60 2.85 5.96
CA TYR A 444 19.41 1.67 6.28
C TYR A 444 20.06 1.14 4.99
N ASP A 445 21.37 0.93 5.02
CA ASP A 445 22.16 0.34 3.93
C ASP A 445 22.85 -0.97 4.31
N LYS A 446 22.72 -1.38 5.57
CA LYS A 446 23.32 -2.59 6.14
C LYS A 446 22.26 -3.44 6.82
N TYR A 447 22.18 -4.66 6.39
CA TYR A 447 21.24 -5.66 6.88
C TYR A 447 21.96 -6.92 7.32
N ARG A 448 21.31 -7.71 8.18
CA ARG A 448 21.81 -9.02 8.62
C ARG A 448 21.72 -10.05 7.50
N ASP A 449 20.73 -9.93 6.62
CA ASP A 449 20.53 -10.74 5.43
C ASP A 449 20.54 -9.85 4.18
N SER A 450 20.65 -10.45 3.01
CA SER A 450 20.60 -9.79 1.70
C SER A 450 19.48 -10.34 0.79
N VAL A 451 18.63 -11.20 1.33
CA VAL A 451 17.46 -11.76 0.65
C VAL A 451 16.21 -11.30 1.38
N PHE A 452 15.43 -10.47 0.73
CA PHE A 452 14.22 -9.86 1.28
C PHE A 452 12.98 -10.44 0.63
N TYR A 453 11.92 -10.62 1.42
CA TYR A 453 10.61 -11.01 0.91
C TYR A 453 9.95 -9.89 0.08
N ASP A 454 10.22 -8.63 0.44
CA ASP A 454 9.67 -7.44 -0.22
C ASP A 454 10.69 -6.28 -0.24
N ALA A 455 10.19 -5.03 -0.16
CA ALA A 455 10.99 -3.82 -0.11
C ALA A 455 11.96 -3.82 1.08
N SER A 456 13.18 -3.40 0.82
CA SER A 456 14.22 -3.20 1.83
C SER A 456 14.39 -1.73 2.24
N ALA A 457 13.61 -0.81 1.65
CA ALA A 457 13.64 0.62 1.95
C ALA A 457 12.25 1.14 2.28
N TRP A 458 12.12 1.87 3.39
CA TRP A 458 10.86 2.41 3.88
C TRP A 458 10.97 3.78 4.56
N SER A 459 12.06 4.52 4.37
CA SER A 459 12.19 5.90 4.85
C SER A 459 11.21 6.85 4.15
N VAL A 460 10.01 7.01 4.72
CA VAL A 460 8.88 7.71 4.09
C VAL A 460 9.17 9.20 3.84
N SER A 461 10.06 9.83 4.61
CA SER A 461 10.54 11.19 4.34
C SER A 461 11.10 11.34 2.92
N ASN A 462 11.80 10.32 2.41
CA ASN A 462 12.30 10.27 1.03
C ASN A 462 11.16 10.10 0.01
N PHE A 463 10.09 9.36 0.33
CA PHE A 463 8.93 9.21 -0.56
C PHE A 463 8.23 10.54 -0.86
N TYR A 464 8.26 11.44 0.12
CA TYR A 464 7.73 12.79 -0.04
C TYR A 464 8.78 13.79 -0.59
N ASN A 465 10.01 13.35 -0.91
CA ASN A 465 11.13 14.25 -1.23
C ASN A 465 11.23 15.39 -0.20
N MET A 466 11.11 15.02 1.08
CA MET A 466 11.06 15.96 2.18
C MET A 466 12.49 16.23 2.68
N GLN A 467 12.97 17.45 2.47
CA GLN A 467 14.26 17.86 3.04
C GLN A 467 14.16 17.81 4.56
N HIS A 468 14.98 16.98 5.18
CA HIS A 468 15.00 16.82 6.63
C HIS A 468 16.44 16.70 7.15
N ARG A 469 16.61 16.99 8.44
CA ARG A 469 17.90 16.82 9.13
C ARG A 469 17.70 16.47 10.61
N GLY A 470 18.54 15.63 11.13
CA GLY A 470 18.63 15.40 12.59
C GLY A 470 19.29 16.57 13.29
N VAL A 471 18.75 16.97 14.44
CA VAL A 471 19.27 18.07 15.28
C VAL A 471 19.44 17.61 16.72
N ARG A 472 20.52 18.10 17.38
CA ARG A 472 20.83 17.77 18.79
C ARG A 472 20.04 18.61 19.77
N SER A 473 19.61 19.80 19.37
CA SER A 473 18.81 20.73 20.17
C SER A 473 17.94 21.56 19.23
N THR A 474 16.70 21.82 19.60
CA THR A 474 15.78 22.69 18.87
C THR A 474 14.63 23.11 19.79
N ASN A 475 14.04 24.29 19.49
CA ASN A 475 12.76 24.69 20.07
C ASN A 475 11.63 24.00 19.32
N LEU A 476 10.68 23.38 20.01
CA LEU A 476 9.60 22.64 19.38
C LEU A 476 8.59 23.58 18.68
N GLY A 477 8.17 24.66 19.34
CA GLY A 477 7.12 25.55 18.83
C GLY A 477 5.72 25.06 19.20
N LEU A 478 4.73 25.27 18.32
CA LEU A 478 3.33 24.91 18.54
C LEU A 478 3.04 23.47 18.07
N GLU A 479 2.38 22.66 18.90
CA GLU A 479 1.98 21.30 18.53
C GLU A 479 0.90 21.34 17.43
N ILE A 480 1.05 20.49 16.43
CA ILE A 480 0.09 20.26 15.35
C ILE A 480 -0.70 18.99 15.67
N THR A 481 -1.99 19.14 15.94
CA THR A 481 -2.90 18.03 16.24
C THR A 481 -3.84 17.69 15.07
N SER A 482 -3.96 18.60 14.09
CA SER A 482 -4.72 18.43 12.85
C SER A 482 -3.99 19.15 11.70
N THR A 483 -4.19 18.68 10.47
CA THR A 483 -3.74 19.37 9.26
C THR A 483 -4.73 20.42 8.75
N ASP A 484 -5.87 20.60 9.42
CA ASP A 484 -6.85 21.61 9.06
C ASP A 484 -6.29 23.01 9.26
N GLY A 485 -6.45 23.89 8.28
CA GLY A 485 -5.90 25.25 8.33
C GLY A 485 -4.37 25.36 8.21
N LEU A 486 -3.64 24.23 8.06
CA LEU A 486 -2.18 24.26 7.90
C LEU A 486 -1.74 24.97 6.62
N VAL A 487 -2.49 24.79 5.54
CA VAL A 487 -2.32 25.52 4.28
C VAL A 487 -3.34 26.65 4.27
N ASN A 488 -2.85 27.88 4.23
CA ASN A 488 -3.69 29.06 4.16
C ASN A 488 -3.23 29.89 2.97
N VAL A 489 -4.04 29.92 1.90
CA VAL A 489 -3.80 30.73 0.72
C VAL A 489 -4.64 32.01 0.77
N SER A 490 -4.02 33.14 0.54
CA SER A 490 -4.71 34.44 0.48
C SER A 490 -5.79 34.40 -0.62
N ALA A 491 -6.97 34.94 -0.31
CA ALA A 491 -8.06 34.98 -1.28
C ALA A 491 -7.63 35.75 -2.54
N ILE A 492 -7.89 35.14 -3.70
CA ILE A 492 -7.58 35.74 -4.99
C ILE A 492 -8.46 36.96 -5.23
N GLN A 493 -7.86 38.01 -5.76
CA GLN A 493 -8.57 39.22 -6.20
C GLN A 493 -8.88 39.14 -7.70
N LYS A 494 -9.95 39.84 -8.12
CA LYS A 494 -10.27 39.99 -9.54
C LYS A 494 -9.13 40.68 -10.26
N ALA A 495 -8.78 40.20 -11.43
CA ALA A 495 -7.77 40.75 -12.30
C ALA A 495 -8.37 41.08 -13.67
N GLU A 496 -7.74 42.03 -14.37
CA GLU A 496 -8.20 42.50 -15.68
C GLU A 496 -7.48 41.79 -16.83
N TYR A 497 -6.24 41.32 -16.61
CA TYR A 497 -5.41 40.75 -17.68
C TYR A 497 -5.28 39.23 -17.62
N ALA A 498 -4.85 38.69 -16.47
CA ALA A 498 -4.63 37.25 -16.33
C ALA A 498 -4.59 36.78 -14.88
N TYR A 499 -4.73 35.44 -14.69
CA TYR A 499 -4.41 34.74 -13.44
C TYR A 499 -3.17 33.88 -13.64
N ILE A 500 -2.32 33.82 -12.62
CA ILE A 500 -1.05 33.09 -12.64
C ILE A 500 -1.04 32.13 -11.44
N MET A 501 -0.74 30.86 -11.66
CA MET A 501 -0.61 29.82 -10.63
C MET A 501 0.79 29.23 -10.70
N ASP A 502 1.48 29.14 -9.55
CA ASP A 502 2.76 28.47 -9.48
C ASP A 502 2.60 26.94 -9.71
N TRP A 503 3.60 26.32 -10.31
CA TRP A 503 3.58 24.89 -10.62
C TRP A 503 4.28 24.04 -9.56
N ASP A 504 4.93 24.67 -8.58
CA ASP A 504 5.72 23.99 -7.55
C ASP A 504 4.83 23.23 -6.53
N ASP A 505 3.62 23.76 -6.25
CA ASP A 505 2.69 23.15 -5.30
C ASP A 505 2.14 21.78 -5.77
N TYR A 506 2.11 20.78 -4.89
CA TYR A 506 1.68 19.42 -5.20
C TYR A 506 0.29 19.34 -5.84
N ASN A 507 -0.64 20.21 -5.42
CA ASN A 507 -2.02 20.22 -5.90
C ASN A 507 -2.22 21.02 -7.21
N ALA A 508 -1.18 21.71 -7.72
CA ALA A 508 -1.31 22.53 -8.95
C ALA A 508 -1.83 21.74 -10.17
N PRO A 509 -1.46 20.47 -10.44
CA PRO A 509 -2.04 19.68 -11.52
C PRO A 509 -3.55 19.45 -11.37
N ALA A 510 -4.03 19.23 -10.15
CA ALA A 510 -5.46 19.06 -9.87
C ALA A 510 -6.24 20.37 -10.11
N ALA A 511 -5.70 21.50 -9.65
CA ALA A 511 -6.28 22.82 -9.90
C ALA A 511 -6.32 23.14 -11.40
N LEU A 512 -5.24 22.89 -12.14
CA LEU A 512 -5.19 23.05 -13.59
C LEU A 512 -6.23 22.18 -14.29
N TYR A 513 -6.31 20.88 -13.94
CA TYR A 513 -7.30 19.99 -14.54
C TYR A 513 -8.74 20.45 -14.26
N HIS A 514 -9.03 20.91 -13.04
CA HIS A 514 -10.32 21.50 -12.69
C HIS A 514 -10.67 22.68 -13.61
N MET A 515 -9.77 23.66 -13.76
CA MET A 515 -9.95 24.81 -14.63
C MET A 515 -10.17 24.41 -16.09
N GLN A 516 -9.36 23.48 -16.62
CA GLN A 516 -9.51 22.96 -17.98
C GLN A 516 -10.80 22.18 -18.18
N SER A 517 -11.28 21.45 -17.17
CA SER A 517 -12.54 20.71 -17.21
C SER A 517 -13.75 21.63 -17.31
N LYS A 518 -13.64 22.84 -16.75
CA LYS A 518 -14.63 23.93 -16.86
C LYS A 518 -14.46 24.79 -18.12
N GLY A 519 -13.55 24.39 -19.04
CA GLY A 519 -13.37 24.99 -20.36
C GLY A 519 -12.39 26.15 -20.43
N LEU A 520 -11.61 26.42 -19.38
CA LEU A 520 -10.59 27.46 -19.43
C LEU A 520 -9.37 27.01 -20.26
N LYS A 521 -8.88 27.94 -21.09
CA LYS A 521 -7.59 27.82 -21.79
C LYS A 521 -6.48 28.23 -20.84
N ALA A 522 -5.39 27.49 -20.83
CA ALA A 522 -4.22 27.73 -20.01
C ALA A 522 -2.93 27.57 -20.82
N SER A 523 -1.89 28.27 -20.43
CA SER A 523 -0.54 28.15 -20.97
C SER A 523 0.44 27.90 -19.82
N SER A 524 1.59 27.25 -20.11
CA SER A 524 2.68 27.04 -19.15
C SER A 524 3.90 27.84 -19.54
N ALA A 525 4.58 28.43 -18.57
CA ALA A 525 5.82 29.19 -18.75
C ALA A 525 7.02 28.22 -18.98
N PHE A 526 7.75 28.43 -20.07
CA PHE A 526 8.98 27.70 -20.40
C PHE A 526 10.26 28.51 -20.11
N LYS A 527 10.10 29.62 -19.42
CA LYS A 527 11.18 30.46 -18.85
C LYS A 527 10.68 31.14 -17.59
N PRO A 528 11.51 31.37 -16.59
CA PRO A 528 11.14 32.11 -15.39
C PRO A 528 10.81 33.57 -15.73
N PHE A 529 10.02 34.26 -14.88
CA PHE A 529 9.68 35.66 -14.98
C PHE A 529 9.30 36.22 -13.63
N THR A 530 9.40 37.55 -13.50
CA THR A 530 8.99 38.33 -12.32
C THR A 530 8.01 39.43 -12.74
N ILE A 531 6.83 39.48 -12.09
CA ILE A 531 5.75 40.38 -12.48
C ILE A 531 5.05 40.97 -11.25
N ASN A 532 4.47 42.17 -11.41
CA ASN A 532 3.57 42.75 -10.41
C ASN A 532 2.21 42.06 -10.45
N THR A 533 1.78 41.57 -9.29
CA THR A 533 0.46 40.95 -9.06
C THR A 533 -0.35 41.78 -8.06
N SER A 534 -1.61 41.43 -7.87
CA SER A 534 -2.48 42.02 -6.83
C SER A 534 -1.93 41.82 -5.40
N SER A 535 -0.99 40.88 -5.22
CA SER A 535 -0.32 40.56 -3.94
C SER A 535 1.13 41.03 -3.89
N GLY A 536 1.49 42.03 -4.73
CA GLY A 536 2.86 42.55 -4.85
C GLY A 536 3.66 41.85 -5.96
N THR A 537 4.96 42.16 -6.01
CA THR A 537 5.88 41.58 -7.00
C THR A 537 6.11 40.08 -6.67
N GLN A 538 5.87 39.21 -7.65
CA GLN A 538 6.05 37.75 -7.53
C GLN A 538 6.99 37.24 -8.62
N SER A 539 7.86 36.29 -8.25
CA SER A 539 8.73 35.59 -9.18
C SER A 539 8.19 34.15 -9.42
N PHE A 540 8.07 33.79 -10.67
CA PHE A 540 7.52 32.53 -11.14
C PHE A 540 8.57 31.71 -11.85
N ASN A 541 8.56 30.38 -11.61
CA ASN A 541 9.52 29.46 -12.17
C ASN A 541 9.00 28.76 -13.44
N TYR A 542 9.82 27.91 -14.04
CA TYR A 542 9.41 27.00 -15.11
C TYR A 542 8.14 26.25 -14.72
N GLY A 543 7.21 26.13 -15.67
CA GLY A 543 5.97 25.40 -15.47
C GLY A 543 4.80 26.23 -14.99
N SER A 544 5.00 27.41 -14.42
CA SER A 544 3.92 28.28 -13.92
C SER A 544 2.83 28.47 -14.94
N ILE A 545 1.57 28.41 -14.50
CA ILE A 545 0.37 28.37 -15.34
C ILE A 545 -0.23 29.74 -15.49
N LEU A 546 -0.44 30.16 -16.73
CA LEU A 546 -1.10 31.39 -17.10
C LEU A 546 -2.52 31.13 -17.61
N ILE A 547 -3.51 31.81 -17.05
CA ILE A 547 -4.90 31.85 -17.48
C ILE A 547 -5.20 33.25 -18.01
N PRO A 548 -5.02 33.53 -19.32
CA PRO A 548 -5.31 34.83 -19.90
C PRO A 548 -6.81 35.07 -19.98
N ILE A 549 -7.31 36.24 -19.55
CA ILE A 549 -8.77 36.54 -19.49
C ILE A 549 -9.33 36.77 -20.89
N SER A 550 -8.64 37.54 -21.70
CA SER A 550 -9.13 37.95 -23.04
C SER A 550 -9.23 36.80 -24.06
N LEU A 551 -8.48 35.71 -23.83
CA LEU A 551 -8.51 34.54 -24.74
C LEU A 551 -9.55 33.49 -24.37
N GLN A 552 -10.34 33.71 -23.31
CA GLN A 552 -11.41 32.80 -22.89
C GLN A 552 -12.69 33.05 -23.69
N LYS A 553 -13.51 31.98 -23.82
CA LYS A 553 -14.86 32.09 -24.36
C LYS A 553 -15.90 32.52 -23.31
N LYS A 554 -15.47 32.62 -22.08
CA LYS A 554 -16.25 32.95 -20.88
C LYS A 554 -16.05 34.41 -20.50
N SER A 555 -17.01 34.98 -19.83
CA SER A 555 -16.91 36.34 -19.27
C SER A 555 -15.81 36.43 -18.20
N PRO A 556 -15.18 37.60 -17.95
CA PRO A 556 -14.21 37.77 -16.88
C PRO A 556 -14.71 37.31 -15.51
N GLN A 557 -16.02 37.49 -15.23
CA GLN A 557 -16.67 37.06 -13.99
C GLN A 557 -16.71 35.54 -13.87
N GLU A 558 -17.07 34.82 -14.94
CA GLU A 558 -17.07 33.36 -14.97
C GLU A 558 -15.65 32.79 -14.83
N VAL A 559 -14.67 33.41 -15.50
CA VAL A 559 -13.25 33.02 -15.38
C VAL A 559 -12.79 33.16 -13.93
N PHE A 560 -13.06 34.28 -13.29
CA PHE A 560 -12.74 34.52 -11.89
C PHE A 560 -13.38 33.49 -10.97
N ALA A 561 -14.68 33.21 -11.15
CA ALA A 561 -15.41 32.24 -10.33
C ALA A 561 -14.79 30.83 -10.43
N ILE A 562 -14.40 30.40 -11.64
CA ILE A 562 -13.77 29.08 -11.85
C ILE A 562 -12.37 29.03 -11.20
N VAL A 563 -11.57 30.08 -11.38
CA VAL A 563 -10.21 30.15 -10.80
C VAL A 563 -10.29 30.19 -9.28
N LYS A 564 -11.21 30.98 -8.72
CA LYS A 564 -11.45 31.06 -7.27
C LYS A 564 -11.87 29.71 -6.70
N ALA A 565 -12.81 29.02 -7.34
CA ALA A 565 -13.25 27.70 -6.92
C ALA A 565 -12.10 26.66 -6.96
N ALA A 566 -11.21 26.73 -7.97
CA ALA A 566 -10.02 25.89 -8.03
C ALA A 566 -9.04 26.18 -6.89
N GLN A 567 -8.77 27.47 -6.59
CA GLN A 567 -7.92 27.88 -5.48
C GLN A 567 -8.48 27.38 -4.14
N GLU A 568 -9.76 27.62 -3.87
CA GLU A 568 -10.41 27.22 -2.61
C GLU A 568 -10.42 25.70 -2.42
N LYS A 569 -10.74 24.95 -3.48
CA LYS A 569 -10.81 23.48 -3.42
C LYS A 569 -9.45 22.83 -3.20
N TYR A 570 -8.41 23.31 -3.91
CA TYR A 570 -7.10 22.66 -3.92
C TYR A 570 -6.07 23.36 -3.04
N GLN A 571 -6.41 24.52 -2.48
CA GLN A 571 -5.55 25.33 -1.61
C GLN A 571 -4.20 25.65 -2.29
N VAL A 572 -4.23 26.06 -3.58
CA VAL A 572 -3.04 26.39 -4.37
C VAL A 572 -2.98 27.90 -4.53
N PRO A 573 -1.82 28.56 -4.30
CA PRO A 573 -1.67 30.01 -4.53
C PRO A 573 -1.94 30.39 -5.99
N VAL A 574 -2.85 31.35 -6.21
CA VAL A 574 -3.14 31.94 -7.53
C VAL A 574 -3.13 33.47 -7.41
N TYR A 575 -2.49 34.12 -8.33
CA TYR A 575 -2.25 35.57 -8.33
C TYR A 575 -2.92 36.25 -9.51
N GLY A 576 -3.54 37.40 -9.28
CA GLY A 576 -4.11 38.23 -10.33
C GLY A 576 -3.07 39.21 -10.91
N ALA A 577 -3.00 39.35 -12.22
CA ALA A 577 -2.16 40.32 -12.91
C ALA A 577 -3.04 41.25 -13.76
N ASN A 578 -2.82 42.55 -13.64
CA ASN A 578 -3.53 43.58 -14.41
C ASN A 578 -2.72 44.15 -15.61
N SER A 579 -1.51 43.61 -15.81
CA SER A 579 -0.63 43.92 -16.94
C SER A 579 0.05 42.66 -17.42
N GLY A 580 0.39 42.60 -18.69
CA GLY A 580 1.23 41.56 -19.26
C GLY A 580 2.73 41.87 -19.25
N PHE A 581 3.14 43.03 -18.73
CA PHE A 581 4.52 43.48 -18.70
C PHE A 581 5.26 42.99 -17.46
N SER A 582 6.28 42.19 -17.65
CA SER A 582 7.12 41.64 -16.59
C SER A 582 8.26 42.55 -16.20
N LYS A 583 8.66 42.57 -14.92
CA LYS A 583 9.86 43.31 -14.47
C LYS A 583 11.13 42.61 -14.94
N GLU A 584 11.10 41.28 -14.96
CA GLU A 584 12.24 40.45 -15.39
C GLU A 584 11.74 39.23 -16.15
N GLY A 585 12.54 38.71 -17.08
CA GLY A 585 12.24 37.48 -17.81
C GLY A 585 11.30 37.73 -18.98
N ILE A 586 10.26 36.88 -19.10
CA ILE A 586 9.33 36.89 -20.24
C ILE A 586 8.01 37.58 -19.92
N ASP A 587 7.52 38.42 -20.83
CA ASP A 587 6.17 38.98 -20.77
C ASP A 587 5.09 37.95 -20.97
N LEU A 588 3.86 38.16 -20.44
CA LEU A 588 2.76 37.20 -20.49
C LEU A 588 2.28 36.86 -21.92
N GLY A 589 2.60 37.71 -22.90
CA GLY A 589 2.37 37.45 -24.33
C GLY A 589 3.50 36.71 -25.06
N SER A 590 4.58 36.34 -24.38
CA SER A 590 5.72 35.66 -24.96
C SER A 590 5.35 34.29 -25.57
N ARG A 591 6.01 33.95 -26.70
CA ARG A 591 5.96 32.62 -27.30
C ARG A 591 6.46 31.48 -26.37
N ASN A 592 7.15 31.84 -25.29
CA ASN A 592 7.58 30.89 -24.26
C ASN A 592 6.45 30.53 -23.26
N PHE A 593 5.27 31.15 -23.35
CA PHE A 593 4.05 30.62 -22.75
C PHE A 593 3.37 29.70 -23.76
N GLN A 594 3.47 28.41 -23.53
CA GLN A 594 2.94 27.39 -24.45
C GLN A 594 1.54 26.93 -24.02
N ALA A 595 0.54 27.12 -24.90
CA ALA A 595 -0.83 26.70 -24.66
C ALA A 595 -0.95 25.21 -24.38
N LEU A 596 -1.62 24.83 -23.28
CA LEU A 596 -1.78 23.45 -22.83
C LEU A 596 -3.05 22.82 -23.40
N LYS A 597 -2.97 21.55 -23.78
CA LYS A 597 -4.14 20.73 -24.08
C LYS A 597 -4.57 19.99 -22.82
N LYS A 598 -5.90 19.93 -22.60
CA LYS A 598 -6.44 19.08 -21.51
C LYS A 598 -6.03 17.62 -21.75
N PRO A 599 -5.48 16.91 -20.76
CA PRO A 599 -5.15 15.50 -20.88
C PRO A 599 -6.41 14.67 -21.19
N LYS A 600 -6.26 13.77 -22.17
CA LYS A 600 -7.21 12.69 -22.49
C LYS A 600 -6.42 11.39 -22.39
N ALA A 601 -6.29 10.89 -21.17
CA ALA A 601 -5.42 9.77 -20.86
C ALA A 601 -6.15 8.43 -20.90
N ALA A 602 -5.45 7.40 -21.37
CA ALA A 602 -5.84 6.00 -21.25
C ALA A 602 -4.74 5.18 -20.60
N LEU A 603 -5.11 4.11 -19.93
CA LEU A 603 -4.25 3.15 -19.24
C LEU A 603 -4.51 1.76 -19.80
N LEU A 604 -3.48 1.06 -20.23
CA LEU A 604 -3.60 -0.36 -20.60
C LEU A 604 -3.67 -1.23 -19.35
N ILE A 605 -4.65 -2.13 -19.35
CA ILE A 605 -4.91 -3.08 -18.27
C ILE A 605 -5.24 -4.47 -18.83
N GLY A 606 -5.30 -5.48 -17.97
CA GLY A 606 -5.73 -6.84 -18.33
C GLY A 606 -4.59 -7.84 -18.19
N ASP A 607 -4.83 -9.07 -18.68
CA ASP A 607 -3.90 -10.19 -18.52
C ASP A 607 -2.48 -9.89 -18.99
N GLY A 608 -1.52 -10.20 -18.13
CA GLY A 608 -0.10 -9.90 -18.35
C GLY A 608 0.34 -8.49 -17.97
N VAL A 609 -0.58 -7.61 -17.52
CA VAL A 609 -0.27 -6.26 -17.02
C VAL A 609 -0.31 -6.24 -15.50
N SER A 610 0.65 -5.58 -14.86
CA SER A 610 0.68 -5.40 -13.40
C SER A 610 -0.56 -4.65 -12.93
N SER A 611 -1.40 -5.31 -12.14
CA SER A 611 -2.57 -4.68 -11.52
C SER A 611 -2.16 -3.63 -10.48
N TYR A 612 -1.10 -3.88 -9.71
CA TYR A 612 -0.58 -2.96 -8.71
C TYR A 612 -0.19 -1.61 -9.32
N GLU A 613 0.70 -1.61 -10.32
CA GLU A 613 1.14 -0.37 -10.96
C GLU A 613 0.01 0.33 -11.72
N ALA A 614 -0.91 -0.44 -12.33
CA ALA A 614 -2.10 0.14 -12.95
C ALA A 614 -3.03 0.79 -11.92
N GLY A 615 -3.18 0.17 -10.76
CA GLY A 615 -3.93 0.70 -9.62
C GLY A 615 -3.33 1.99 -9.07
N GLU A 616 -2.02 2.06 -8.94
CA GLU A 616 -1.29 3.27 -8.50
C GLU A 616 -1.56 4.47 -9.41
N VAL A 617 -1.52 4.26 -10.74
CA VAL A 617 -1.85 5.29 -11.73
C VAL A 617 -3.33 5.70 -11.62
N TRP A 618 -4.23 4.73 -11.55
CA TRP A 618 -5.66 4.99 -11.45
C TRP A 618 -6.00 5.74 -10.16
N HIS A 619 -5.51 5.28 -9.01
CA HIS A 619 -5.71 5.91 -7.72
C HIS A 619 -5.20 7.37 -7.70
N LEU A 620 -3.96 7.62 -8.17
CA LEU A 620 -3.39 8.97 -8.23
C LEU A 620 -4.29 9.93 -9.00
N LEU A 621 -4.75 9.50 -10.19
CA LEU A 621 -5.55 10.38 -11.06
C LEU A 621 -6.97 10.58 -10.55
N ASP A 622 -7.58 9.55 -9.99
CA ASP A 622 -8.95 9.57 -9.50
C ASP A 622 -9.07 10.33 -8.18
N THR A 623 -8.26 9.97 -7.18
CA THR A 623 -8.39 10.48 -5.81
C THR A 623 -7.69 11.81 -5.55
N ARG A 624 -6.56 12.11 -6.24
CA ARG A 624 -5.75 13.31 -5.97
C ARG A 624 -5.86 14.38 -7.05
N VAL A 625 -5.93 13.96 -8.32
CA VAL A 625 -6.03 14.90 -9.44
C VAL A 625 -7.48 15.14 -9.87
N HIS A 626 -8.38 14.22 -9.51
CA HIS A 626 -9.80 14.17 -9.95
C HIS A 626 -9.90 14.21 -11.47
N MET A 627 -9.04 13.47 -12.13
CA MET A 627 -8.95 13.34 -13.58
C MET A 627 -9.33 11.91 -14.00
N PRO A 628 -10.40 11.74 -14.80
CA PRO A 628 -10.79 10.41 -15.27
C PRO A 628 -9.71 9.83 -16.20
N ILE A 629 -9.44 8.55 -16.04
CA ILE A 629 -8.59 7.77 -16.94
C ILE A 629 -9.37 6.60 -17.51
N THR A 630 -9.29 6.39 -18.84
CA THR A 630 -9.94 5.27 -19.49
C THR A 630 -9.07 4.01 -19.36
N LYS A 631 -9.60 2.98 -18.72
CA LYS A 631 -8.94 1.67 -18.59
C LYS A 631 -9.24 0.84 -19.84
N LEU A 632 -8.21 0.54 -20.66
CA LEU A 632 -8.30 -0.17 -21.91
C LEU A 632 -7.78 -1.59 -21.76
N GLN A 633 -8.62 -2.58 -22.00
CA GLN A 633 -8.28 -4.00 -21.98
C GLN A 633 -7.30 -4.34 -23.10
N VAL A 634 -6.13 -4.89 -22.77
CA VAL A 634 -5.08 -5.25 -23.74
C VAL A 634 -5.54 -6.31 -24.75
N ASN A 635 -6.40 -7.25 -24.35
CA ASN A 635 -6.96 -8.27 -25.23
C ASN A 635 -7.93 -7.70 -26.31
N ARG A 636 -8.48 -6.50 -26.10
CA ARG A 636 -9.34 -5.77 -27.05
C ARG A 636 -8.55 -4.82 -27.96
N TRP A 637 -7.22 -4.81 -27.93
CA TRP A 637 -6.36 -3.84 -28.61
C TRP A 637 -6.71 -3.62 -30.11
N ARG A 638 -7.03 -4.69 -30.81
CA ARG A 638 -7.38 -4.62 -32.25
C ARG A 638 -8.52 -3.64 -32.52
N ASN A 639 -9.52 -3.60 -31.64
CA ASN A 639 -10.77 -2.83 -31.78
C ASN A 639 -10.69 -1.46 -31.11
N LEU A 640 -9.60 -1.11 -30.43
CA LEU A 640 -9.49 0.17 -29.73
C LEU A 640 -9.30 1.33 -30.72
N ASN A 641 -10.06 2.40 -30.55
CA ASN A 641 -9.82 3.68 -31.22
C ASN A 641 -8.93 4.57 -30.35
N LEU A 642 -7.62 4.59 -30.66
CA LEU A 642 -6.65 5.36 -29.92
C LEU A 642 -6.69 6.87 -30.21
N ASP A 643 -7.30 7.32 -31.31
CA ASP A 643 -7.37 8.73 -31.68
C ASP A 643 -8.24 9.57 -30.69
N LYS A 644 -9.00 8.90 -29.82
CA LYS A 644 -9.72 9.54 -28.71
C LYS A 644 -8.80 10.08 -27.61
N TYR A 645 -7.57 9.60 -27.53
CA TYR A 645 -6.62 9.88 -26.46
C TYR A 645 -5.39 10.62 -26.99
N ASN A 646 -4.86 11.52 -26.18
CA ASN A 646 -3.60 12.22 -26.45
C ASN A 646 -2.42 11.68 -25.61
N THR A 647 -2.74 10.85 -24.62
CA THR A 647 -1.75 10.18 -23.77
C THR A 647 -2.17 8.75 -23.49
N LEU A 648 -1.24 7.80 -23.65
CA LEU A 648 -1.42 6.40 -23.31
C LEU A 648 -0.37 6.00 -22.27
N VAL A 649 -0.81 5.37 -21.19
CA VAL A 649 0.04 4.87 -20.10
C VAL A 649 0.14 3.35 -20.21
N MET A 650 1.38 2.85 -20.17
CA MET A 650 1.71 1.43 -20.08
C MET A 650 2.59 1.22 -18.84
N VAL A 651 2.12 0.41 -17.93
CA VAL A 651 2.84 -0.02 -16.73
C VAL A 651 3.53 -1.35 -16.96
N SER A 652 4.26 -1.90 -15.99
CA SER A 652 4.91 -3.20 -16.13
C SER A 652 3.95 -4.27 -16.66
N GLY A 653 4.41 -5.04 -17.65
CA GLY A 653 3.61 -6.11 -18.25
C GLY A 653 4.35 -6.84 -19.38
N SER A 654 3.86 -7.99 -19.77
CA SER A 654 4.41 -8.79 -20.86
C SER A 654 4.04 -8.25 -22.25
N TYR A 655 2.83 -7.74 -22.42
CA TYR A 655 2.27 -7.21 -23.67
C TYR A 655 2.44 -8.15 -24.88
N ASN A 656 2.49 -9.45 -24.66
CA ASN A 656 2.69 -10.46 -25.74
C ASN A 656 1.55 -10.46 -26.76
N GLN A 657 0.37 -9.99 -26.37
CA GLN A 657 -0.80 -9.83 -27.23
C GLN A 657 -0.60 -8.74 -28.31
N LEU A 658 0.38 -7.85 -28.15
CA LEU A 658 0.70 -6.81 -29.13
C LEU A 658 1.70 -7.34 -30.17
N ASP A 659 1.20 -7.99 -31.23
CA ASP A 659 1.99 -8.46 -32.38
C ASP A 659 2.60 -7.30 -33.19
N SER A 660 3.23 -7.56 -34.32
CA SER A 660 3.87 -6.54 -35.15
C SER A 660 2.89 -5.51 -35.70
N ILE A 661 1.66 -5.91 -36.05
CA ILE A 661 0.62 -5.03 -36.58
C ILE A 661 0.14 -4.09 -35.46
N GLN A 662 -0.14 -4.65 -34.27
CA GLN A 662 -0.60 -3.86 -33.13
C GLN A 662 0.48 -2.89 -32.66
N ARG A 663 1.76 -3.29 -32.65
CA ARG A 663 2.89 -2.38 -32.37
C ARG A 663 2.99 -1.28 -33.43
N GLY A 664 2.72 -1.59 -34.71
CA GLY A 664 2.60 -0.61 -35.79
C GLY A 664 1.52 0.44 -35.51
N LYS A 665 0.32 0.00 -35.06
CA LYS A 665 -0.79 0.88 -34.66
C LYS A 665 -0.38 1.82 -33.54
N LEU A 666 0.32 1.32 -32.48
CA LEU A 666 0.85 2.13 -31.40
C LEU A 666 1.85 3.18 -31.90
N LYS A 667 2.80 2.77 -32.72
CA LYS A 667 3.82 3.67 -33.32
C LYS A 667 3.18 4.76 -34.18
N THR A 668 2.21 4.41 -35.01
CA THR A 668 1.46 5.36 -35.84
C THR A 668 0.69 6.36 -34.98
N TRP A 669 -0.01 5.89 -33.95
CA TRP A 669 -0.71 6.78 -33.03
C TRP A 669 0.25 7.76 -32.31
N ALA A 670 1.36 7.27 -31.79
CA ALA A 670 2.36 8.09 -31.13
C ALA A 670 2.94 9.13 -32.10
N SER A 671 3.23 8.73 -33.36
CA SER A 671 3.86 9.60 -34.37
C SER A 671 3.00 10.81 -34.77
N LYS A 672 1.69 10.78 -34.52
CA LYS A 672 0.76 11.91 -34.75
C LYS A 672 0.91 13.05 -33.74
N GLY A 673 1.87 13.01 -32.84
CA GLY A 673 2.13 14.04 -31.82
C GLY A 673 1.65 13.68 -30.41
N ASN A 674 1.21 12.44 -30.20
CA ASN A 674 0.72 11.93 -28.92
C ASN A 674 1.88 11.52 -27.98
N THR A 675 1.57 11.35 -26.70
CA THR A 675 2.54 10.96 -25.67
C THR A 675 2.28 9.54 -25.20
N LEU A 676 3.27 8.67 -25.35
CA LEU A 676 3.30 7.36 -24.73
C LEU A 676 4.09 7.45 -23.43
N VAL A 677 3.52 7.04 -22.31
CA VAL A 677 4.19 6.98 -21.01
C VAL A 677 4.39 5.52 -20.66
N THR A 678 5.63 5.12 -20.38
CA THR A 678 5.96 3.75 -19.97
C THR A 678 6.67 3.74 -18.63
N ILE A 679 6.35 2.74 -17.79
CA ILE A 679 6.90 2.57 -16.44
C ILE A 679 7.57 1.19 -16.34
N ALA A 680 8.79 1.15 -15.82
CA ALA A 680 9.54 -0.05 -15.48
C ALA A 680 9.57 -1.08 -16.64
N ASN A 681 9.01 -2.27 -16.50
CA ASN A 681 9.07 -3.31 -17.53
C ASN A 681 8.41 -2.93 -18.87
N ALA A 682 7.45 -1.99 -18.89
CA ALA A 682 6.94 -1.45 -20.14
C ALA A 682 8.01 -0.65 -20.90
N THR A 683 8.88 0.06 -20.19
CA THR A 683 10.06 0.75 -20.78
C THR A 683 11.02 -0.26 -21.38
N LYS A 684 11.34 -1.35 -20.68
CA LYS A 684 12.15 -2.45 -21.21
C LYS A 684 11.52 -3.05 -22.46
N TRP A 685 10.20 -3.28 -22.44
CA TRP A 685 9.44 -3.83 -23.57
C TRP A 685 9.55 -2.94 -24.83
N LEU A 686 9.44 -1.60 -24.69
CA LEU A 686 9.64 -0.68 -25.83
C LEU A 686 11.03 -0.83 -26.47
N VAL A 687 12.07 -0.92 -25.64
CA VAL A 687 13.47 -1.07 -26.10
C VAL A 687 13.66 -2.42 -26.78
N ASP A 688 13.21 -3.52 -26.17
CA ASP A 688 13.33 -4.89 -26.68
C ASP A 688 12.59 -5.06 -28.01
N LYS A 689 11.41 -4.43 -28.15
CA LYS A 689 10.63 -4.46 -29.42
C LYS A 689 11.10 -3.42 -30.46
N LYS A 690 12.19 -2.69 -30.17
CA LYS A 690 12.81 -1.69 -31.08
C LYS A 690 11.82 -0.60 -31.54
N LEU A 691 10.89 -0.23 -30.64
CA LEU A 691 9.93 0.86 -30.91
C LEU A 691 10.57 2.24 -30.70
N VAL A 692 11.67 2.30 -29.97
CA VAL A 692 12.52 3.45 -29.68
C VAL A 692 13.97 3.14 -30.02
N LYS A 693 14.85 4.15 -30.10
CA LYS A 693 16.27 4.00 -30.38
C LYS A 693 17.14 3.78 -29.12
N GLU A 694 16.56 3.91 -27.96
CA GLU A 694 17.22 3.77 -26.68
C GLU A 694 17.73 2.33 -26.46
N LYS A 695 18.66 2.15 -25.52
CA LYS A 695 19.29 0.86 -25.23
C LYS A 695 19.27 0.55 -23.75
N LEU A 696 19.17 -0.73 -23.44
CA LEU A 696 19.37 -1.21 -22.07
C LEU A 696 20.87 -1.21 -21.73
N THR A 697 21.19 -0.95 -20.46
CA THR A 697 22.54 -1.11 -19.92
C THR A 697 22.89 -2.59 -19.91
N LYS A 698 24.00 -2.95 -20.50
CA LYS A 698 24.47 -4.34 -20.59
C LYS A 698 25.71 -4.51 -19.73
N LYS A 699 25.90 -5.71 -19.21
CA LYS A 699 27.16 -6.08 -18.60
C LYS A 699 28.31 -5.81 -19.59
N PRO A 700 29.44 -5.23 -19.17
CA PRO A 700 30.63 -5.11 -20.01
C PRO A 700 30.98 -6.49 -20.59
N LYS A 701 31.32 -6.52 -21.87
CA LYS A 701 31.79 -7.76 -22.50
C LYS A 701 33.03 -8.21 -21.75
N ASP A 702 33.00 -9.40 -21.22
CA ASP A 702 34.18 -10.03 -20.69
C ASP A 702 35.08 -10.43 -21.82
N THR A 703 36.24 -9.79 -21.91
CA THR A 703 37.26 -10.04 -22.97
C THR A 703 38.24 -11.14 -22.55
N SER A 704 38.14 -11.72 -21.36
CA SER A 704 38.97 -12.83 -20.92
C SER A 704 38.61 -14.12 -21.65
N LYS A 705 39.55 -14.67 -22.35
CA LYS A 705 39.44 -15.88 -23.18
C LYS A 705 39.43 -17.18 -22.37
N THR A 706 38.68 -17.50 -21.53
CA THR A 706 38.46 -18.71 -20.71
C THR A 706 38.14 -18.31 -19.26
N LYS A 707 36.88 -18.31 -18.90
CA LYS A 707 36.50 -18.41 -17.50
C LYS A 707 36.17 -19.85 -17.21
N ASP A 708 36.99 -20.47 -16.38
CA ASP A 708 36.51 -21.60 -15.59
C ASP A 708 35.31 -21.11 -14.77
N VAL A 709 34.12 -21.65 -15.04
CA VAL A 709 32.93 -21.35 -14.28
C VAL A 709 33.17 -21.91 -12.88
N LYS A 710 33.35 -20.99 -11.89
CA LYS A 710 33.46 -21.40 -10.48
C LYS A 710 32.21 -22.18 -10.11
N ARG A 711 32.40 -23.45 -9.77
CA ARG A 711 31.29 -24.28 -9.27
C ARG A 711 30.80 -23.72 -7.94
N LEU A 712 29.48 -23.42 -7.85
CA LEU A 712 28.78 -23.07 -6.62
C LEU A 712 28.06 -24.28 -6.08
N GLN A 713 27.74 -24.28 -4.78
CA GLN A 713 26.93 -25.34 -4.19
C GLN A 713 25.49 -25.21 -4.68
N TYR A 714 24.86 -26.30 -5.09
CA TYR A 714 23.50 -26.29 -5.62
C TYR A 714 22.47 -25.83 -4.58
N VAL A 715 22.68 -26.22 -3.33
CA VAL A 715 21.81 -25.83 -2.19
C VAL A 715 21.71 -24.34 -2.01
N ASP A 716 22.77 -23.56 -2.33
CA ASP A 716 22.81 -22.11 -2.20
C ASP A 716 22.24 -21.37 -3.41
N ALA A 717 21.74 -22.07 -4.43
CA ALA A 717 21.36 -21.46 -5.71
C ALA A 717 20.27 -20.41 -5.52
N ARG A 718 19.23 -20.70 -4.72
CA ARG A 718 18.11 -19.79 -4.46
C ARG A 718 18.57 -18.53 -3.72
N GLU A 719 19.39 -18.66 -2.69
CA GLU A 719 19.94 -17.53 -1.95
C GLU A 719 20.89 -16.68 -2.81
N ASN A 720 21.77 -17.32 -3.58
CA ASN A 720 22.69 -16.61 -4.47
C ASN A 720 21.95 -15.80 -5.56
N LEU A 721 20.82 -16.30 -6.06
CA LEU A 721 19.96 -15.57 -6.99
C LEU A 721 19.21 -14.44 -6.27
N GLY A 722 18.62 -14.70 -5.10
CA GLY A 722 17.89 -13.70 -4.31
C GLY A 722 18.75 -12.51 -3.89
N ARG A 723 20.05 -12.73 -3.60
CA ARG A 723 21.01 -11.64 -3.31
C ARG A 723 21.24 -10.68 -4.47
N GLU A 724 20.94 -11.08 -5.69
CA GLU A 724 21.08 -10.21 -6.87
C GLU A 724 19.75 -9.52 -7.22
N GLU A 725 18.63 -9.91 -6.64
CA GLU A 725 17.33 -9.25 -6.84
C GLU A 725 17.30 -7.87 -6.21
N LEU A 726 16.64 -6.93 -6.89
CA LEU A 726 16.36 -5.59 -6.39
C LEU A 726 14.89 -5.50 -5.98
N GLY A 727 14.58 -5.91 -4.74
CA GLY A 727 13.23 -5.96 -4.19
C GLY A 727 12.61 -4.58 -3.94
N GLY A 728 13.45 -3.57 -3.65
CA GLY A 728 13.02 -2.18 -3.48
C GLY A 728 14.01 -1.38 -2.65
N ALA A 729 14.62 -0.37 -3.29
CA ALA A 729 15.59 0.52 -2.67
C ALA A 729 15.45 1.95 -3.22
N ILE A 730 16.01 2.92 -2.50
CA ILE A 730 15.92 4.34 -2.80
C ILE A 730 17.27 4.84 -3.32
N PHE A 731 17.22 5.62 -4.39
CA PHE A 731 18.42 6.16 -5.04
C PHE A 731 18.25 7.64 -5.36
N TYR A 732 19.33 8.41 -5.30
CA TYR A 732 19.36 9.78 -5.80
C TYR A 732 19.60 9.83 -7.31
N VAL A 733 18.80 10.67 -7.97
CA VAL A 733 18.98 11.03 -9.38
C VAL A 733 19.28 12.52 -9.52
N ASP A 734 20.06 12.85 -10.58
CA ASP A 734 20.35 14.18 -11.05
C ASP A 734 19.34 14.57 -12.14
N LEU A 735 18.53 15.60 -11.89
CA LEU A 735 17.37 16.01 -12.67
C LEU A 735 17.68 17.30 -13.46
N ASP A 736 17.40 17.32 -14.76
CA ASP A 736 17.45 18.55 -15.57
C ASP A 736 16.20 19.41 -15.29
N LEU A 737 16.37 20.42 -14.44
CA LEU A 737 15.28 21.32 -14.01
C LEU A 737 14.71 22.18 -15.15
N THR A 738 15.40 22.29 -16.29
CA THR A 738 14.94 23.06 -17.45
C THR A 738 14.08 22.22 -18.40
N HIS A 739 14.05 20.88 -18.19
CA HIS A 739 13.22 19.98 -18.97
C HIS A 739 11.77 19.98 -18.48
N PRO A 740 10.75 20.00 -19.38
CA PRO A 740 9.33 20.11 -18.96
C PRO A 740 8.86 19.03 -17.99
N LEU A 741 9.45 17.83 -18.01
CA LEU A 741 9.13 16.78 -17.03
C LEU A 741 9.59 17.12 -15.61
N ALA A 742 10.57 18.03 -15.46
CA ALA A 742 11.11 18.47 -14.20
C ALA A 742 10.53 19.80 -13.69
N PHE A 743 9.58 20.39 -14.42
CA PHE A 743 8.94 21.62 -13.97
C PHE A 743 8.21 21.40 -12.64
N GLY A 744 8.32 22.37 -11.72
CA GLY A 744 7.82 22.28 -10.36
C GLY A 744 8.81 21.64 -9.37
N TYR A 745 10.02 21.28 -9.79
CA TYR A 745 11.12 20.94 -8.89
C TYR A 745 12.10 22.09 -8.76
N ARG A 746 12.61 22.30 -7.53
CA ARG A 746 13.64 23.30 -7.22
C ARG A 746 15.00 22.67 -6.95
N ASN A 747 15.01 21.42 -6.49
CA ASN A 747 16.21 20.68 -6.22
C ASN A 747 16.57 19.78 -7.40
N LYS A 748 17.82 19.83 -7.80
CA LYS A 748 18.37 19.01 -8.88
C LYS A 748 18.49 17.54 -8.49
N THR A 749 18.78 17.28 -7.22
CA THR A 749 18.90 15.91 -6.69
C THR A 749 17.61 15.56 -5.97
N ILE A 750 16.96 14.46 -6.39
CA ILE A 750 15.74 13.93 -5.80
C ILE A 750 15.85 12.42 -5.57
N PRO A 751 15.17 11.85 -4.54
CA PRO A 751 15.07 10.42 -4.36
C PRO A 751 14.06 9.81 -5.33
N VAL A 752 14.39 8.62 -5.85
CA VAL A 752 13.51 7.76 -6.65
C VAL A 752 13.49 6.35 -6.07
N TYR A 753 12.41 5.63 -6.31
CA TYR A 753 12.25 4.25 -5.86
C TYR A 753 12.41 3.27 -7.01
N LYS A 754 13.21 2.23 -6.79
CA LYS A 754 13.44 1.18 -7.78
C LYS A 754 13.26 -0.20 -7.17
N ASN A 755 12.34 -0.99 -7.75
CA ASN A 755 12.04 -2.38 -7.40
C ASN A 755 12.09 -3.30 -8.62
N ASN A 756 12.97 -3.02 -9.55
CA ASN A 756 13.07 -3.76 -10.80
C ASN A 756 14.49 -3.66 -11.37
N GLU A 757 14.84 -4.53 -12.30
CA GLU A 757 16.14 -4.59 -12.99
C GLU A 757 16.12 -3.93 -14.38
N VAL A 758 15.30 -2.92 -14.57
CA VAL A 758 15.26 -2.15 -15.81
C VAL A 758 16.32 -1.05 -15.76
N PHE A 759 17.45 -1.27 -16.40
CA PHE A 759 18.56 -0.33 -16.50
C PHE A 759 18.67 0.19 -17.93
N VAL A 760 18.45 1.48 -18.14
CA VAL A 760 18.44 2.11 -19.47
C VAL A 760 19.65 3.03 -19.61
N GLN A 761 20.41 2.88 -20.71
CA GLN A 761 21.55 3.78 -20.98
C GLN A 761 21.05 5.22 -21.16
N PRO A 762 21.78 6.23 -20.70
CA PRO A 762 21.52 7.61 -21.09
C PRO A 762 21.40 7.71 -22.61
N SER A 763 20.45 8.52 -23.07
CA SER A 763 20.21 8.69 -24.50
C SER A 763 21.45 9.24 -25.22
N LYS A 764 21.67 8.82 -26.45
CA LYS A 764 22.68 9.44 -27.33
C LYS A 764 22.31 10.85 -27.73
N ASN A 765 21.03 11.22 -27.69
CA ASN A 765 20.58 12.60 -27.83
C ASN A 765 20.78 13.38 -26.54
N ALA A 766 21.60 14.40 -26.56
CA ALA A 766 21.99 15.20 -25.38
C ALA A 766 20.81 15.84 -24.63
N TYR A 767 19.62 15.98 -25.26
CA TYR A 767 18.42 16.61 -24.70
C TYR A 767 17.34 15.61 -24.27
N SER A 768 17.62 14.32 -24.33
CA SER A 768 16.63 13.26 -24.08
C SER A 768 16.70 12.64 -22.69
N THR A 769 17.86 12.72 -22.02
CA THR A 769 18.02 12.20 -20.65
C THR A 769 17.57 13.25 -19.65
N VAL A 770 16.46 13.00 -18.99
CA VAL A 770 15.84 13.94 -18.04
C VAL A 770 16.39 13.73 -16.63
N ALA A 771 16.57 12.47 -16.23
CA ALA A 771 17.13 12.09 -14.94
C ALA A 771 18.11 10.93 -15.10
N LYS A 772 19.27 11.01 -14.44
CA LYS A 772 20.26 9.94 -14.34
C LYS A 772 20.67 9.72 -12.90
N TYR A 773 21.08 8.51 -12.55
CA TYR A 773 21.57 8.25 -11.20
C TYR A 773 22.84 9.06 -10.92
N THR A 774 22.97 9.55 -9.69
CA THR A 774 24.15 10.35 -9.25
C THR A 774 25.39 9.45 -9.16
N LYS A 775 26.56 10.06 -8.91
CA LYS A 775 27.81 9.29 -8.72
C LYS A 775 27.71 8.34 -7.53
N ASP A 776 27.09 8.78 -6.42
CA ASP A 776 26.83 8.01 -5.22
C ASP A 776 25.31 8.00 -4.98
N PRO A 777 24.56 7.12 -5.68
CA PRO A 777 23.11 7.21 -5.73
C PRO A 777 22.40 6.54 -4.56
N HIS A 778 23.05 5.63 -3.82
CA HIS A 778 22.39 4.80 -2.81
C HIS A 778 21.96 5.63 -1.61
N VAL A 779 20.68 5.53 -1.22
CA VAL A 779 20.09 6.29 -0.11
C VAL A 779 19.60 5.36 0.99
N ASP A 780 18.84 4.32 0.63
CA ASP A 780 18.15 3.44 1.57
C ASP A 780 17.85 2.10 0.90
N GLY A 781 17.85 1.02 1.68
CA GLY A 781 17.54 -0.32 1.21
C GLY A 781 18.76 -1.10 0.69
N TYR A 782 18.49 -2.31 0.21
CA TYR A 782 19.52 -3.23 -0.27
C TYR A 782 19.68 -3.22 -1.79
N ILE A 783 20.90 -3.20 -2.24
CA ILE A 783 21.30 -3.45 -3.63
C ILE A 783 22.65 -4.18 -3.66
N SER A 784 22.77 -5.22 -4.48
CA SER A 784 24.07 -5.88 -4.65
C SER A 784 25.10 -4.93 -5.27
N LYS A 785 26.38 -5.07 -4.87
CA LYS A 785 27.50 -4.29 -5.43
C LYS A 785 27.54 -4.39 -6.97
N LYS A 786 27.24 -5.55 -7.52
CA LYS A 786 27.20 -5.79 -8.96
C LYS A 786 26.10 -4.95 -9.61
N ASN A 787 24.88 -4.95 -9.07
CA ASN A 787 23.78 -4.17 -9.63
C ASN A 787 24.04 -2.67 -9.49
N LEU A 788 24.57 -2.22 -8.35
CA LEU A 788 24.91 -0.83 -8.10
C LEU A 788 25.98 -0.31 -9.08
N GLU A 789 27.12 -0.97 -9.16
CA GLU A 789 28.27 -0.47 -9.92
C GLU A 789 28.15 -0.72 -11.44
N THR A 790 27.67 -1.90 -11.83
CA THR A 790 27.65 -2.32 -13.24
C THR A 790 26.44 -1.80 -13.99
N TYR A 791 25.29 -1.75 -13.33
CA TYR A 791 24.03 -1.48 -14.02
C TYR A 791 23.38 -0.15 -13.61
N LEU A 792 23.29 0.16 -12.32
CA LEU A 792 22.57 1.33 -11.86
C LEU A 792 23.33 2.65 -12.13
N LYS A 793 24.53 2.79 -11.61
CA LYS A 793 25.32 4.03 -11.74
C LYS A 793 25.45 4.54 -13.17
N PRO A 794 25.70 3.71 -14.21
CA PRO A 794 25.79 4.18 -15.59
C PRO A 794 24.42 4.41 -16.27
N SER A 795 23.31 4.23 -15.57
CA SER A 795 21.96 4.27 -16.16
C SER A 795 21.24 5.60 -15.94
N ALA A 796 20.20 5.80 -16.73
CA ALA A 796 19.21 6.84 -16.57
C ALA A 796 17.93 6.30 -15.92
N SER A 797 17.30 7.13 -15.09
CA SER A 797 15.99 6.88 -14.46
C SER A 797 14.83 7.31 -15.35
N LEU A 798 14.98 8.43 -16.08
CA LEU A 798 13.94 9.00 -16.93
C LEU A 798 14.50 9.52 -18.25
N ILE A 799 13.92 9.05 -19.35
CA ILE A 799 14.31 9.43 -20.72
C ILE A 799 13.06 9.81 -21.52
N VAL A 800 13.22 10.74 -22.47
CA VAL A 800 12.22 11.03 -23.51
C VAL A 800 12.76 10.67 -24.88
N SER A 801 12.15 9.70 -25.54
CA SER A 801 12.54 9.25 -26.88
C SER A 801 11.57 9.77 -27.94
N PRO A 802 12.03 10.29 -29.10
CA PRO A 802 11.14 10.76 -30.15
C PRO A 802 10.43 9.58 -30.85
N MET A 803 9.14 9.76 -31.16
CA MET A 803 8.32 8.84 -31.96
C MET A 803 7.59 9.62 -33.06
N GLY A 804 8.28 9.95 -34.15
CA GLY A 804 7.77 10.86 -35.19
C GLY A 804 7.57 12.28 -34.62
N SER A 805 6.36 12.85 -34.75
CA SER A 805 6.00 14.13 -34.08
C SER A 805 5.64 13.99 -32.61
N GLY A 806 5.45 12.77 -32.12
CA GLY A 806 5.18 12.46 -30.71
C GLY A 806 6.42 11.94 -29.98
N ARG A 807 6.18 11.31 -28.82
CA ARG A 807 7.27 10.87 -27.92
C ARG A 807 6.87 9.71 -27.04
N ALA A 808 7.88 8.98 -26.57
CA ALA A 808 7.79 8.08 -25.45
C ALA A 808 8.48 8.71 -24.23
N VAL A 809 7.77 8.86 -23.14
CA VAL A 809 8.31 9.19 -21.82
C VAL A 809 8.55 7.89 -21.10
N MET A 810 9.81 7.57 -20.84
CA MET A 810 10.28 6.26 -20.42
C MET A 810 10.82 6.32 -18.99
N PHE A 811 10.04 5.89 -18.03
CA PHE A 811 10.47 5.70 -16.64
C PHE A 811 11.13 4.33 -16.49
N ALA A 812 12.39 4.27 -16.04
CA ALA A 812 13.04 3.04 -15.62
C ALA A 812 12.61 2.62 -14.19
N ASP A 813 12.17 3.57 -13.41
CA ASP A 813 11.65 3.42 -12.04
C ASP A 813 10.14 3.55 -12.01
N ASN A 814 9.51 3.25 -10.84
CA ASN A 814 8.08 3.47 -10.66
C ASN A 814 7.84 4.82 -9.92
N PRO A 815 7.39 5.89 -10.61
CA PRO A 815 7.18 7.19 -9.99
C PRO A 815 5.96 7.26 -9.06
N ASN A 816 5.12 6.22 -9.04
CA ASN A 816 3.84 6.19 -8.31
C ASN A 816 3.76 5.06 -7.27
N PHE A 817 4.88 4.41 -6.98
CA PHE A 817 4.94 3.18 -6.19
C PHE A 817 4.08 3.23 -4.92
N ARG A 818 3.20 2.23 -4.78
CA ARG A 818 2.25 2.06 -3.66
C ARG A 818 1.43 3.32 -3.34
N GLY A 819 1.21 4.21 -4.32
CA GLY A 819 0.49 5.47 -4.12
C GLY A 819 1.11 6.44 -3.13
N SER A 820 2.31 6.18 -2.61
CA SER A 820 2.95 6.93 -1.52
C SER A 820 4.05 7.88 -1.98
N TRP A 821 4.50 7.81 -3.24
CA TRP A 821 5.63 8.59 -3.77
C TRP A 821 5.23 9.99 -4.23
N TYR A 822 4.85 10.84 -3.28
CA TYR A 822 4.50 12.25 -3.51
C TYR A 822 5.66 13.02 -4.17
N GLY A 823 6.90 12.68 -3.85
CA GLY A 823 8.10 13.33 -4.37
C GLY A 823 8.31 13.13 -5.88
N THR A 824 7.83 12.02 -6.48
CA THR A 824 8.02 11.69 -7.89
C THR A 824 6.73 11.69 -8.72
N ASN A 825 5.54 11.73 -8.08
CA ASN A 825 4.26 11.84 -8.81
C ASN A 825 4.24 13.00 -9.80
N ARG A 826 4.93 14.13 -9.50
CA ARG A 826 5.02 15.30 -10.36
C ARG A 826 5.67 14.98 -11.70
N LEU A 827 6.70 14.12 -11.75
CA LEU A 827 7.33 13.70 -13.01
C LEU A 827 6.32 13.01 -13.93
N PHE A 828 5.50 12.12 -13.35
CA PHE A 828 4.44 11.43 -14.06
C PHE A 828 3.32 12.40 -14.50
N LEU A 829 2.86 13.28 -13.63
CA LEU A 829 1.83 14.27 -13.96
C LEU A 829 2.32 15.23 -15.04
N ASN A 830 3.58 15.66 -15.01
CA ASN A 830 4.17 16.47 -16.07
C ASN A 830 4.15 15.75 -17.44
N ALA A 831 4.33 14.41 -17.46
CA ALA A 831 4.19 13.66 -18.71
C ALA A 831 2.77 13.73 -19.29
N LEU A 832 1.73 13.82 -18.43
CA LEU A 832 0.33 13.96 -18.85
C LEU A 832 0.00 15.38 -19.32
N PHE A 833 0.40 16.41 -18.57
CA PHE A 833 0.02 17.81 -18.82
C PHE A 833 0.95 18.51 -19.82
N LEU A 834 2.26 18.25 -19.75
CA LEU A 834 3.31 18.93 -20.50
C LEU A 834 3.91 18.04 -21.61
N GLY A 835 3.67 16.73 -21.59
CA GLY A 835 4.27 15.78 -22.52
C GLY A 835 4.15 16.17 -23.98
N ASN A 836 2.98 16.66 -24.42
CA ASN A 836 2.75 17.08 -25.79
C ASN A 836 3.51 18.37 -26.20
N LYS A 837 4.16 19.05 -25.24
CA LYS A 837 4.99 20.26 -25.48
C LYS A 837 6.46 19.96 -25.53
N ILE A 838 6.88 18.77 -25.14
CA ILE A 838 8.29 18.36 -25.22
C ILE A 838 8.67 18.22 -26.69
N ARG A 839 9.60 19.05 -27.15
CA ARG A 839 10.24 18.96 -28.45
C ARG A 839 11.69 18.54 -28.24
N ILE A 840 12.02 17.34 -28.73
CA ILE A 840 13.38 16.84 -28.62
C ILE A 840 14.17 17.39 -29.81
N PRO A 841 15.16 18.29 -29.60
CA PRO A 841 16.00 18.80 -30.67
C PRO A 841 16.74 17.64 -31.34
N LYS A 842 16.95 17.72 -32.67
CA LYS A 842 17.90 16.82 -33.34
C LYS A 842 19.28 17.19 -32.83
N GLY A 843 20.02 16.23 -32.27
CA GLY A 843 21.43 16.41 -31.97
C GLY A 843 22.15 16.75 -33.30
N ARG A 844 23.04 17.71 -33.29
CA ARG A 844 24.04 17.83 -34.35
C ARG A 844 25.05 16.73 -34.05
N ASP A 845 25.14 15.73 -34.91
CA ASP A 845 26.21 14.72 -34.93
C ASP A 845 27.56 15.36 -35.03
#